data_2f268cacb1b6169d480a29b4f7ab52d4
#
_entry.id   2f268cacb1b6169d480a29b4f7ab52d4
#
_cell.length_a   1.000
_cell.length_b   1.000
_cell.length_c   1.000
_cell.angle_alpha   90.00
_cell.angle_beta   90.00
_cell.angle_gamma   90.00
#
_symmetry.space_group_name_H-M   'P 1'
#
loop_
_entity.id
_entity.type
_entity.pdbx_description
1 polymer ?
#
loop_
_entity_poly.entity_id
_entity_poly.type
_entity_poly.pdbx_seq_one_letter_code
_entity_poly.pdbx_strand_id
1 'polypeptide(L)'
;MIGPNRGRRVPIVIAAVLAVVAVGFGARGAVAAGPPVTLVAATTYDVLPDEHRIAVTVKVTATSTLKDTITRRFYVDRAYLAVPASATNLRISATSGKPSVTVSSRAAGAAVLLLRCGSQLGAGKSIPLTLTFDIADPGGAPDRALRISPSLVMFSAWGIGATGVSGSTVRVRLPAGYSASIGRGPLTGPVTESDGHLVYASAPLSTPGTFVADLAADRPGLLVDGRGSVSVGAQTVMLNIRAWPDDPDWRARVSDVLTRGLPALGSAIGVGWLIGPTLEVRETISGTAGEAGTGSAGGGSFDAAVGRLDIPYTADPTIILHGAAHAWFNAALVSDRWIAEGFAALATAEAGTALSIAVRSPAMTVEALGHSIPLNAWAVGGPDDDFGYAAALQLARNIEARAGITALRAAWADAAAGTFAYQPTDPLVEGSVDTQEQGAGPVDWRTLLDLIEGQSGRSFDGLWRAWVVRPSDAALLDARVDARALYAATVEAAAPWVLPRSVRDALRTWQFDTATVELQDLMSVIDQRESITRAAAAAGLSPPTALRHVFEGTAGVGAAAAEAVTEQAVIDVFSDVLAAEPTDPSLVITIGLLGTDSQADIVAAREAFAAGDLDATVSHAQAARAVWASAEDVGGRRIISGATLAFAVVVLLWLLVHRRRAPKRKIVRHAHRLEE
;
A
#
# COMPACT_ATOMS: atom_id res chain seq x y z
N MET A 1 -30.58 -1.18 -25.03
CA MET A 1 -30.34 0.25 -25.32
C MET A 1 -31.02 1.07 -24.23
N ILE A 2 -30.32 1.32 -23.17
CA ILE A 2 -30.73 2.28 -22.10
C ILE A 2 -29.51 3.15 -21.93
N GLY A 3 -29.67 4.44 -22.26
CA GLY A 3 -28.56 5.41 -22.27
C GLY A 3 -27.99 5.63 -20.87
N PRO A 4 -26.72 6.08 -20.77
CA PRO A 4 -26.04 6.32 -19.51
C PRO A 4 -26.76 7.47 -18.77
N ASN A 5 -27.30 7.12 -17.63
CA ASN A 5 -27.77 8.11 -16.66
C ASN A 5 -26.52 8.79 -16.09
N ARG A 6 -26.06 9.82 -16.80
CA ARG A 6 -25.04 10.75 -16.30
C ARG A 6 -25.55 11.20 -14.95
N GLY A 7 -24.76 10.92 -13.89
CA GLY A 7 -24.91 11.63 -12.64
C GLY A 7 -25.09 13.09 -12.99
N ARG A 8 -26.33 13.55 -12.92
CA ARG A 8 -26.67 14.94 -13.10
C ARG A 8 -25.94 15.71 -11.99
N ARG A 9 -24.68 16.12 -12.29
CA ARG A 9 -24.38 17.50 -11.98
C ARG A 9 -25.52 18.23 -12.67
N VAL A 10 -26.54 18.56 -11.88
CA VAL A 10 -27.52 19.54 -12.34
C VAL A 10 -26.63 20.76 -12.57
N PRO A 11 -26.27 21.12 -13.82
CA PRO A 11 -25.93 22.46 -14.05
C PRO A 11 -27.25 23.13 -13.64
N ILE A 12 -27.28 23.78 -12.49
CA ILE A 12 -28.16 24.90 -12.36
C ILE A 12 -27.67 25.76 -13.50
N VAL A 13 -28.27 25.54 -14.68
CA VAL A 13 -28.28 26.51 -15.73
C VAL A 13 -28.96 27.68 -15.06
N ILE A 14 -28.14 28.51 -14.39
CA ILE A 14 -28.45 29.90 -14.21
C ILE A 14 -28.46 30.39 -15.64
N ALA A 15 -29.57 30.11 -16.34
CA ALA A 15 -30.00 31.06 -17.36
C ALA A 15 -29.92 32.37 -16.61
N ALA A 16 -28.87 33.15 -16.87
CA ALA A 16 -28.85 34.52 -16.45
C ALA A 16 -30.22 35.07 -16.86
N VAL A 17 -31.15 35.08 -15.89
CA VAL A 17 -32.32 35.91 -16.01
C VAL A 17 -31.71 37.30 -15.90
N LEU A 18 -31.16 37.74 -17.01
CA LEU A 18 -31.05 39.12 -17.31
C LEU A 18 -32.48 39.61 -17.09
N ALA A 19 -32.75 40.07 -15.86
CA ALA A 19 -33.92 40.89 -15.62
C ALA A 19 -33.69 42.16 -16.43
N VAL A 20 -33.92 42.03 -17.73
CA VAL A 20 -34.17 43.20 -18.58
C VAL A 20 -35.43 43.78 -18.05
N VAL A 21 -35.28 44.81 -17.22
CA VAL A 21 -36.36 45.70 -16.85
C VAL A 21 -36.77 46.41 -18.13
N ALA A 22 -37.51 45.72 -18.98
CA ALA A 22 -38.24 46.34 -20.05
C ALA A 22 -39.46 47.05 -19.41
N VAL A 23 -39.23 48.25 -18.91
CA VAL A 23 -40.33 49.16 -18.67
C VAL A 23 -40.89 49.52 -20.03
N GLY A 24 -42.04 48.94 -20.38
CA GLY A 24 -42.78 49.37 -21.58
C GLY A 24 -43.17 50.82 -21.47
N PHE A 25 -42.36 51.72 -22.02
CA PHE A 25 -42.75 53.04 -22.43
C PHE A 25 -42.72 53.12 -23.95
N GLY A 26 -43.89 53.22 -24.54
CA GLY A 26 -44.01 53.71 -25.95
C GLY A 26 -43.38 55.05 -26.09
N ALA A 27 -42.13 55.16 -26.53
CA ALA A 27 -41.51 56.36 -27.06
C ALA A 27 -40.41 55.95 -28.03
N ARG A 28 -40.61 56.41 -29.28
CA ARG A 28 -39.61 56.27 -30.34
C ARG A 28 -38.36 57.08 -29.99
N GLY A 29 -37.21 56.46 -30.08
CA GLY A 29 -35.90 57.10 -30.09
C GLY A 29 -35.32 57.45 -28.71
N ALA A 30 -34.73 56.44 -28.00
CA ALA A 30 -33.86 56.72 -26.89
C ALA A 30 -32.59 55.83 -27.03
N VAL A 31 -31.44 56.48 -27.04
CA VAL A 31 -30.12 55.94 -26.68
C VAL A 31 -30.29 55.10 -25.41
N ALA A 32 -29.66 53.93 -25.31
CA ALA A 32 -29.74 53.01 -24.17
C ALA A 32 -29.40 53.74 -22.86
N ALA A 33 -30.39 54.28 -22.19
CA ALA A 33 -30.28 54.81 -20.84
C ALA A 33 -30.15 53.60 -19.91
N GLY A 34 -29.19 53.62 -18.99
CA GLY A 34 -29.04 52.58 -17.96
C GLY A 34 -30.35 52.37 -17.18
N PRO A 35 -30.44 51.33 -16.32
CA PRO A 35 -31.66 51.03 -15.58
C PRO A 35 -32.12 52.21 -14.76
N PRO A 36 -33.45 52.53 -14.70
CA PRO A 36 -33.99 53.76 -14.08
C PRO A 36 -33.80 53.76 -12.54
N VAL A 37 -33.40 52.62 -11.95
CA VAL A 37 -33.09 52.44 -10.52
C VAL A 37 -31.90 51.51 -10.34
N THR A 38 -31.00 51.88 -9.47
CA THR A 38 -29.93 50.99 -8.97
C THR A 38 -30.30 50.41 -7.62
N LEU A 39 -29.88 49.15 -7.35
CA LEU A 39 -30.11 48.45 -6.11
C LEU A 39 -28.78 47.99 -5.53
N VAL A 40 -28.45 48.47 -4.33
CA VAL A 40 -27.35 47.95 -3.52
C VAL A 40 -27.95 47.21 -2.32
N ALA A 41 -27.56 45.99 -2.10
CA ALA A 41 -28.17 45.15 -1.06
C ALA A 41 -27.16 44.47 -0.14
N ALA A 42 -27.41 44.51 1.15
CA ALA A 42 -26.76 43.69 2.14
C ALA A 42 -27.71 42.54 2.49
N THR A 43 -27.33 41.31 2.05
CA THR A 43 -28.12 40.08 2.25
C THR A 43 -27.54 39.26 3.38
N THR A 44 -28.36 38.93 4.38
CA THR A 44 -28.01 38.06 5.48
C THR A 44 -28.88 36.81 5.42
N TYR A 45 -28.22 35.63 5.40
CA TYR A 45 -28.82 34.29 5.55
C TYR A 45 -28.59 33.85 6.97
N ASP A 46 -29.62 33.85 7.80
CA ASP A 46 -29.58 33.39 9.18
C ASP A 46 -30.11 31.95 9.22
N VAL A 47 -29.23 31.01 9.41
CA VAL A 47 -29.54 29.55 9.31
C VAL A 47 -30.15 29.11 10.63
N LEU A 48 -31.35 28.55 10.59
CA LEU A 48 -32.13 28.08 11.71
C LEU A 48 -32.39 26.56 11.53
N PRO A 49 -31.42 25.70 11.83
CA PRO A 49 -31.51 24.28 11.50
C PRO A 49 -32.61 23.56 12.27
N ASP A 50 -32.84 23.93 13.54
CA ASP A 50 -33.88 23.36 14.38
C ASP A 50 -35.32 23.72 13.91
N GLU A 51 -35.44 24.80 13.11
CA GLU A 51 -36.69 25.21 12.48
C GLU A 51 -36.78 24.75 11.01
N HIS A 52 -35.78 23.99 10.52
CA HIS A 52 -35.68 23.51 9.14
C HIS A 52 -35.77 24.61 8.07
N ARG A 53 -35.26 25.81 8.35
CA ARG A 53 -35.35 26.99 7.44
C ARG A 53 -34.14 27.89 7.60
N ILE A 54 -34.00 28.76 6.61
CA ILE A 54 -33.10 29.93 6.63
C ILE A 54 -33.97 31.17 6.59
N ALA A 55 -33.78 32.07 7.56
CA ALA A 55 -34.39 33.39 7.53
C ALA A 55 -33.49 34.35 6.75
N VAL A 56 -34.00 34.91 5.68
CA VAL A 56 -33.21 35.82 4.81
C VAL A 56 -33.68 37.24 5.02
N THR A 57 -32.72 38.12 5.32
CA THR A 57 -32.95 39.57 5.42
C THR A 57 -32.10 40.27 4.36
N VAL A 58 -32.77 41.06 3.52
CA VAL A 58 -32.14 41.87 2.47
C VAL A 58 -32.38 43.35 2.74
N LYS A 59 -31.35 44.06 3.16
CA LYS A 59 -31.39 45.52 3.31
C LYS A 59 -30.99 46.14 1.97
N VAL A 60 -31.97 46.70 1.26
CA VAL A 60 -31.82 47.24 -0.09
C VAL A 60 -31.84 48.77 -0.06
N THR A 61 -30.86 49.40 -0.65
CA THR A 61 -30.92 50.83 -0.98
C THR A 61 -31.25 50.98 -2.48
N ALA A 62 -32.46 51.45 -2.75
CA ALA A 62 -32.91 51.70 -4.11
C ALA A 62 -32.68 53.20 -4.43
N THR A 63 -31.89 53.50 -5.48
CA THR A 63 -31.53 54.85 -5.90
C THR A 63 -32.02 55.08 -7.32
N SER A 64 -32.81 56.14 -7.51
CA SER A 64 -33.26 56.61 -8.87
C SER A 64 -32.10 57.18 -9.67
N THR A 65 -31.89 56.61 -10.86
CA THR A 65 -30.91 57.13 -11.85
C THR A 65 -31.50 58.10 -12.86
N LEU A 66 -32.80 58.35 -12.74
CA LEU A 66 -33.49 59.26 -13.60
C LEU A 66 -32.95 60.69 -13.43
N LYS A 67 -33.08 61.52 -14.49
CA LYS A 67 -32.69 62.90 -14.47
C LYS A 67 -33.91 63.68 -14.87
N ASP A 68 -34.28 64.70 -14.05
CA ASP A 68 -35.34 65.67 -14.40
C ASP A 68 -34.89 66.51 -15.58
N THR A 69 -35.86 66.94 -16.38
CA THR A 69 -35.66 67.95 -17.42
C THR A 69 -36.26 69.24 -16.96
N ILE A 70 -36.03 70.36 -17.72
CA ILE A 70 -36.57 71.68 -17.44
C ILE A 70 -38.08 71.63 -17.37
N THR A 71 -38.73 70.73 -18.10
CA THR A 71 -40.19 70.68 -18.26
C THR A 71 -40.84 69.44 -17.62
N ARG A 72 -40.07 68.45 -17.22
CA ARG A 72 -40.63 67.19 -16.72
C ARG A 72 -39.83 66.64 -15.52
N ARG A 73 -40.54 66.15 -14.51
CA ARG A 73 -40.00 65.41 -13.39
C ARG A 73 -40.32 63.99 -13.58
N PHE A 74 -39.28 63.12 -13.26
CA PHE A 74 -39.40 61.64 -13.38
C PHE A 74 -39.32 60.99 -12.02
N TYR A 75 -40.11 59.95 -11.85
CA TYR A 75 -40.18 59.19 -10.60
C TYR A 75 -40.11 57.73 -10.88
N VAL A 76 -39.48 56.96 -9.93
CA VAL A 76 -39.55 55.50 -9.85
C VAL A 76 -40.44 55.14 -8.69
N ASP A 77 -41.41 54.26 -8.91
CA ASP A 77 -42.32 53.77 -7.88
C ASP A 77 -42.16 52.24 -7.64
N ARG A 78 -41.39 51.56 -8.48
CA ARG A 78 -41.21 50.09 -8.45
C ARG A 78 -39.81 49.67 -8.90
N ALA A 79 -39.42 48.47 -8.42
CA ALA A 79 -38.23 47.77 -8.84
C ALA A 79 -38.50 46.25 -8.94
N TYR A 80 -37.66 45.55 -9.68
CA TYR A 80 -37.71 44.08 -9.76
C TYR A 80 -36.47 43.51 -9.13
N LEU A 81 -36.64 42.35 -8.42
CA LEU A 81 -35.58 41.66 -7.72
C LEU A 81 -35.75 40.14 -7.91
N ALA A 82 -34.69 39.42 -8.21
CA ALA A 82 -34.71 37.97 -8.25
C ALA A 82 -34.29 37.41 -6.88
N VAL A 83 -35.03 36.40 -6.42
CA VAL A 83 -34.73 35.61 -5.22
C VAL A 83 -34.83 34.11 -5.56
N PRO A 84 -34.30 33.17 -4.75
CA PRO A 84 -34.51 31.74 -4.96
C PRO A 84 -36.01 31.41 -5.11
N ALA A 85 -36.36 30.45 -5.97
CA ALA A 85 -37.75 30.01 -6.19
C ALA A 85 -38.40 29.45 -4.94
N SER A 86 -37.58 28.92 -4.00
CA SER A 86 -37.98 28.40 -2.67
C SER A 86 -38.36 29.52 -1.67
N ALA A 87 -38.18 30.81 -2.02
CA ALA A 87 -38.53 31.89 -1.12
C ALA A 87 -40.02 31.90 -0.80
N THR A 88 -40.34 31.92 0.49
CA THR A 88 -41.68 31.99 1.05
C THR A 88 -41.79 33.11 2.10
N ASN A 89 -42.94 33.38 2.64
CA ASN A 89 -43.18 34.39 3.71
C ASN A 89 -42.61 35.78 3.37
N LEU A 90 -42.75 36.18 2.14
CA LEU A 90 -42.21 37.46 1.62
C LEU A 90 -42.86 38.66 2.34
N ARG A 91 -42.04 39.50 2.95
CA ARG A 91 -42.46 40.78 3.57
C ARG A 91 -41.48 41.90 3.18
N ILE A 92 -42.03 43.11 3.09
CA ILE A 92 -41.21 44.30 2.83
C ILE A 92 -41.59 45.43 3.78
N SER A 93 -40.64 46.16 4.26
CA SER A 93 -40.83 47.35 5.10
C SER A 93 -39.88 48.47 4.63
N ALA A 94 -40.23 49.70 5.00
CA ALA A 94 -39.40 50.90 4.77
C ALA A 94 -39.55 51.85 5.97
N THR A 95 -38.63 52.79 6.09
CA THR A 95 -38.68 53.84 7.12
C THR A 95 -39.82 54.88 6.86
N SER A 96 -40.26 54.94 5.62
CA SER A 96 -41.35 55.82 5.20
C SER A 96 -42.15 55.20 4.05
N GLY A 97 -43.44 55.57 3.94
CA GLY A 97 -44.35 54.98 2.97
C GLY A 97 -44.90 53.61 3.32
N LYS A 98 -45.67 53.02 2.40
CA LYS A 98 -46.27 51.69 2.54
C LYS A 98 -45.78 50.79 1.38
N PRO A 99 -44.56 50.25 1.46
CA PRO A 99 -44.03 49.37 0.40
C PRO A 99 -44.84 48.08 0.33
N SER A 100 -44.86 47.46 -0.85
CA SER A 100 -45.45 46.12 -1.03
C SER A 100 -44.54 45.25 -1.93
N VAL A 101 -44.60 43.92 -1.72
CA VAL A 101 -43.90 42.95 -2.52
C VAL A 101 -44.89 41.90 -3.05
N THR A 102 -44.76 41.58 -4.34
CA THR A 102 -45.55 40.52 -4.98
C THR A 102 -44.64 39.73 -5.91
N VAL A 103 -44.93 38.40 -6.05
CA VAL A 103 -44.25 37.56 -7.03
C VAL A 103 -44.80 37.89 -8.42
N SER A 104 -43.95 38.40 -9.31
CA SER A 104 -44.29 38.72 -10.68
C SER A 104 -44.24 37.50 -11.60
N SER A 105 -43.19 36.65 -11.43
CA SER A 105 -43.05 35.41 -12.19
C SER A 105 -42.15 34.42 -11.41
N ARG A 106 -42.25 33.12 -11.74
CA ARG A 106 -41.37 32.07 -11.31
C ARG A 106 -40.86 31.31 -12.50
N ALA A 107 -39.56 31.05 -12.58
CA ALA A 107 -38.95 30.27 -13.64
C ALA A 107 -37.68 29.60 -13.10
N ALA A 108 -37.36 28.42 -13.58
CA ALA A 108 -36.09 27.68 -13.47
C ALA A 108 -35.22 28.05 -12.23
N GLY A 109 -35.76 27.86 -11.01
CA GLY A 109 -34.99 28.05 -9.77
C GLY A 109 -35.06 29.49 -9.20
N ALA A 110 -35.67 30.46 -9.87
CA ALA A 110 -35.81 31.84 -9.42
C ALA A 110 -37.26 32.33 -9.36
N ALA A 111 -37.53 33.24 -8.42
CA ALA A 111 -38.74 34.02 -8.37
C ALA A 111 -38.39 35.51 -8.60
N VAL A 112 -39.08 36.16 -9.52
CA VAL A 112 -38.96 37.60 -9.76
C VAL A 112 -40.00 38.30 -8.93
N LEU A 113 -39.54 39.16 -8.03
CA LEU A 113 -40.37 39.97 -7.16
C LEU A 113 -40.57 41.36 -7.76
N LEU A 114 -41.81 41.86 -7.75
CA LEU A 114 -42.13 43.25 -7.96
C LEU A 114 -42.19 43.94 -6.59
N LEU A 115 -41.25 44.86 -6.36
CA LEU A 115 -41.20 45.72 -5.18
C LEU A 115 -41.82 47.06 -5.53
N ARG A 116 -42.83 47.49 -4.78
CA ARG A 116 -43.37 48.87 -4.84
C ARG A 116 -42.80 49.65 -3.68
N CYS A 117 -42.24 50.82 -3.94
CA CYS A 117 -41.53 51.60 -2.92
C CYS A 117 -42.46 52.26 -1.89
N GLY A 118 -43.76 52.29 -2.16
CA GLY A 118 -44.75 52.92 -1.28
C GLY A 118 -44.72 54.47 -1.35
N SER A 119 -43.81 55.05 -2.10
CA SER A 119 -43.65 56.46 -2.39
C SER A 119 -42.99 56.67 -3.75
N GLN A 120 -43.15 57.85 -4.38
CA GLN A 120 -42.46 58.18 -5.62
C GLN A 120 -41.00 58.56 -5.32
N LEU A 121 -40.07 57.88 -5.93
CA LEU A 121 -38.63 58.12 -5.78
C LEU A 121 -38.17 59.05 -6.93
N GLY A 122 -37.97 60.34 -6.63
CA GLY A 122 -37.53 61.32 -7.58
C GLY A 122 -36.07 61.15 -8.02
N ALA A 123 -35.68 61.96 -9.02
CA ALA A 123 -34.34 61.91 -9.60
C ALA A 123 -33.24 62.04 -8.54
N GLY A 124 -32.28 61.09 -8.56
CA GLY A 124 -31.12 61.04 -7.64
C GLY A 124 -31.49 60.76 -6.18
N LYS A 125 -32.73 60.48 -5.83
CA LYS A 125 -33.15 60.15 -4.46
C LYS A 125 -32.99 58.62 -4.20
N SER A 126 -32.76 58.26 -2.91
CA SER A 126 -32.64 56.87 -2.43
C SER A 126 -33.69 56.59 -1.38
N ILE A 127 -34.13 55.32 -1.32
CA ILE A 127 -35.02 54.82 -0.28
C ILE A 127 -34.45 53.50 0.27
N PRO A 128 -34.29 53.38 1.60
CA PRO A 128 -33.95 52.12 2.22
C PRO A 128 -35.20 51.23 2.36
N LEU A 129 -35.07 49.99 1.90
CA LEU A 129 -36.10 48.95 2.00
C LEU A 129 -35.52 47.76 2.70
N THR A 130 -36.30 47.08 3.52
CA THR A 130 -35.95 45.77 4.11
C THR A 130 -36.91 44.71 3.61
N LEU A 131 -36.39 43.79 2.80
CA LEU A 131 -37.13 42.61 2.35
C LEU A 131 -36.74 41.42 3.23
N THR A 132 -37.72 40.65 3.70
CA THR A 132 -37.48 39.38 4.42
C THR A 132 -38.25 38.26 3.75
N PHE A 133 -37.66 37.07 3.77
CA PHE A 133 -38.28 35.83 3.32
C PHE A 133 -37.63 34.61 3.98
N ASP A 134 -38.32 33.49 3.92
CA ASP A 134 -37.79 32.21 4.40
C ASP A 134 -37.45 31.30 3.23
N ILE A 135 -36.42 30.45 3.44
CA ILE A 135 -36.09 29.31 2.59
C ILE A 135 -36.26 28.07 3.50
N ALA A 136 -37.32 27.31 3.28
CA ALA A 136 -37.58 26.08 4.05
C ALA A 136 -37.00 24.85 3.38
N ASP A 137 -36.57 23.88 4.16
CA ASP A 137 -36.21 22.56 3.65
C ASP A 137 -37.43 21.86 3.04
N PRO A 138 -37.41 21.48 1.77
CA PRO A 138 -38.57 20.83 1.13
C PRO A 138 -38.76 19.38 1.61
N GLY A 139 -37.80 18.81 2.34
CA GLY A 139 -37.73 17.38 2.62
C GLY A 139 -37.43 16.54 1.37
N GLY A 140 -37.48 15.23 1.48
CA GLY A 140 -37.32 14.30 0.36
C GLY A 140 -35.94 13.62 0.31
N ALA A 141 -35.46 13.30 -0.91
CA ALA A 141 -34.26 12.52 -1.10
C ALA A 141 -33.02 13.10 -0.40
N PRO A 142 -32.11 12.26 0.13
CA PRO A 142 -30.92 12.73 0.86
C PRO A 142 -29.99 13.61 0.02
N ASP A 143 -29.94 13.41 -1.29
CA ASP A 143 -29.09 14.12 -2.25
C ASP A 143 -29.67 15.45 -2.76
N ARG A 144 -30.75 15.93 -2.14
CA ARG A 144 -31.36 17.22 -2.50
C ARG A 144 -30.40 18.39 -2.27
N ALA A 145 -30.39 19.35 -3.19
CA ALA A 145 -29.48 20.49 -3.16
C ALA A 145 -29.77 21.51 -2.02
N LEU A 146 -30.96 21.44 -1.43
CA LEU A 146 -31.39 22.26 -0.29
C LEU A 146 -31.76 21.31 0.85
N ARG A 147 -30.92 21.27 1.88
CA ARG A 147 -31.13 20.48 3.11
C ARG A 147 -30.83 21.37 4.32
N ILE A 148 -31.77 21.45 5.24
CA ILE A 148 -31.63 22.24 6.46
C ILE A 148 -32.13 21.40 7.62
N SER A 149 -31.21 20.76 8.31
CA SER A 149 -31.49 19.92 9.46
C SER A 149 -30.50 20.19 10.60
N PRO A 150 -30.77 19.77 11.84
CA PRO A 150 -29.86 19.99 12.96
C PRO A 150 -28.45 19.46 12.74
N SER A 151 -28.29 18.38 11.96
CA SER A 151 -27.01 17.76 11.70
C SER A 151 -26.33 18.21 10.43
N LEU A 152 -27.10 18.60 9.39
CA LEU A 152 -26.58 18.94 8.06
C LEU A 152 -27.34 20.10 7.44
N VAL A 153 -26.60 21.11 7.01
CA VAL A 153 -27.12 22.27 6.28
C VAL A 153 -26.43 22.36 4.92
N MET A 154 -27.20 22.34 3.85
CA MET A 154 -26.74 22.52 2.48
C MET A 154 -27.66 23.49 1.74
N PHE A 155 -27.09 24.56 1.18
CA PHE A 155 -27.84 25.51 0.35
C PHE A 155 -26.90 26.39 -0.47
N SER A 156 -27.50 27.12 -1.43
CA SER A 156 -26.81 28.16 -2.18
C SER A 156 -27.21 29.56 -1.72
N ALA A 157 -26.26 30.33 -1.22
CA ALA A 157 -26.46 31.75 -0.89
C ALA A 157 -26.29 32.60 -2.14
N TRP A 158 -27.31 33.43 -2.47
CA TRP A 158 -27.33 34.25 -3.64
C TRP A 158 -26.97 35.71 -3.30
N GLY A 159 -26.19 36.35 -4.17
CA GLY A 159 -26.01 37.78 -4.11
C GLY A 159 -27.23 38.48 -4.71
N ILE A 160 -27.72 39.51 -4.03
CA ILE A 160 -28.87 40.31 -4.44
C ILE A 160 -28.41 41.75 -4.73
N GLY A 161 -28.89 42.33 -5.83
CA GLY A 161 -28.52 43.67 -6.22
C GLY A 161 -28.59 43.90 -7.74
N ALA A 162 -28.38 45.13 -8.18
CA ALA A 162 -28.38 45.48 -9.60
C ALA A 162 -27.01 45.15 -10.23
N THR A 163 -27.04 44.62 -11.45
CA THR A 163 -25.82 44.38 -12.24
C THR A 163 -25.10 45.69 -12.58
N GLY A 164 -23.77 45.68 -12.45
CA GLY A 164 -22.94 46.86 -12.74
C GLY A 164 -22.90 47.91 -11.62
N VAL A 165 -23.50 47.65 -10.46
CA VAL A 165 -23.42 48.49 -9.27
C VAL A 165 -22.68 47.76 -8.16
N SER A 166 -21.52 48.29 -7.76
CA SER A 166 -20.71 47.72 -6.67
C SER A 166 -21.30 48.07 -5.30
N GLY A 167 -20.98 47.21 -4.29
CA GLY A 167 -21.30 47.49 -2.88
C GLY A 167 -22.31 46.51 -2.26
N SER A 168 -22.95 45.64 -3.05
CA SER A 168 -23.77 44.56 -2.47
C SER A 168 -22.91 43.54 -1.74
N THR A 169 -23.43 42.97 -0.64
CA THR A 169 -22.74 41.97 0.17
C THR A 169 -23.63 40.78 0.50
N VAL A 170 -23.01 39.65 0.75
CA VAL A 170 -23.67 38.44 1.26
C VAL A 170 -23.00 38.02 2.57
N ARG A 171 -23.83 37.65 3.55
CA ARG A 171 -23.44 37.18 4.86
C ARG A 171 -24.25 35.92 5.21
N VAL A 172 -23.57 34.88 5.65
CA VAL A 172 -24.19 33.64 6.14
C VAL A 172 -23.85 33.49 7.61
N ARG A 173 -24.86 33.32 8.46
CA ARG A 173 -24.72 33.06 9.89
C ARG A 173 -25.16 31.62 10.18
N LEU A 174 -24.26 30.85 10.77
CA LEU A 174 -24.49 29.49 11.24
C LEU A 174 -24.44 29.46 12.76
N PRO A 175 -25.27 28.68 13.44
CA PRO A 175 -25.12 28.45 14.87
C PRO A 175 -23.76 27.85 15.24
N ALA A 176 -23.37 27.93 16.50
CA ALA A 176 -22.16 27.31 17.01
C ALA A 176 -22.15 25.78 16.82
N GLY A 177 -20.94 25.20 16.66
CA GLY A 177 -20.75 23.75 16.56
C GLY A 177 -20.84 23.17 15.16
N TYR A 178 -21.10 24.00 14.13
CA TYR A 178 -21.01 23.57 12.73
C TYR A 178 -19.59 23.69 12.19
N SER A 179 -19.22 22.75 11.33
CA SER A 179 -18.04 22.81 10.45
C SER A 179 -18.54 23.03 9.03
N ALA A 180 -18.12 24.11 8.38
CA ALA A 180 -18.62 24.45 7.05
C ALA A 180 -17.52 24.45 6.00
N SER A 181 -17.89 24.01 4.78
CA SER A 181 -17.11 24.11 3.57
C SER A 181 -17.85 24.95 2.54
N ILE A 182 -17.10 25.75 1.76
CA ILE A 182 -17.62 26.57 0.68
C ILE A 182 -17.15 25.94 -0.63
N GLY A 183 -18.08 25.35 -1.37
CA GLY A 183 -17.76 24.65 -2.62
C GLY A 183 -17.62 25.57 -3.82
N ARG A 184 -18.37 26.67 -3.86
CA ARG A 184 -18.34 27.69 -4.92
C ARG A 184 -18.66 29.06 -4.32
N GLY A 185 -18.10 30.10 -4.90
CA GLY A 185 -18.30 31.48 -4.49
C GLY A 185 -17.36 31.93 -3.36
N PRO A 186 -16.82 33.16 -3.43
CA PRO A 186 -15.85 33.66 -2.46
C PRO A 186 -16.54 34.17 -1.19
N LEU A 187 -16.80 33.33 -0.23
CA LEU A 187 -17.09 33.70 1.15
C LEU A 187 -15.85 33.49 2.02
N THR A 188 -15.50 34.46 2.84
CA THR A 188 -14.41 34.42 3.82
C THR A 188 -14.96 34.22 5.23
N GLY A 189 -14.27 33.55 6.08
CA GLY A 189 -14.65 33.22 7.45
C GLY A 189 -14.21 31.82 7.89
N PRO A 190 -14.71 31.30 9.03
CA PRO A 190 -15.69 31.96 9.87
C PRO A 190 -15.11 33.05 10.79
N VAL A 191 -15.92 34.06 11.08
CA VAL A 191 -15.71 34.97 12.21
C VAL A 191 -16.79 34.64 13.25
N THR A 192 -16.39 34.42 14.49
CA THR A 192 -17.35 34.15 15.56
C THR A 192 -17.91 35.46 16.11
N GLU A 193 -19.25 35.61 16.12
CA GLU A 193 -19.93 36.74 16.75
C GLU A 193 -20.06 36.56 18.27
N SER A 194 -20.42 37.63 18.97
CA SER A 194 -20.58 37.62 20.43
C SER A 194 -21.66 36.66 20.95
N ASP A 195 -22.62 36.31 20.12
CA ASP A 195 -23.70 35.36 20.37
C ASP A 195 -23.32 33.92 20.00
N GLY A 196 -22.04 33.66 19.58
CA GLY A 196 -21.52 32.35 19.24
C GLY A 196 -21.75 31.93 17.79
N HIS A 197 -22.45 32.70 16.97
CA HIS A 197 -22.67 32.36 15.56
C HIS A 197 -21.36 32.47 14.77
N LEU A 198 -21.22 31.54 13.81
CA LEU A 198 -20.14 31.51 12.84
C LEU A 198 -20.58 32.26 11.58
N VAL A 199 -19.84 33.30 11.19
CA VAL A 199 -20.19 34.17 10.08
C VAL A 199 -19.23 34.04 8.94
N TYR A 200 -19.77 33.77 7.75
CA TYR A 200 -19.08 33.81 6.48
C TYR A 200 -19.58 35.02 5.65
N ALA A 201 -18.69 35.78 5.06
CA ALA A 201 -19.08 37.01 4.36
C ALA A 201 -18.33 37.16 3.03
N SER A 202 -19.02 37.78 2.03
CA SER A 202 -18.37 38.16 0.79
C SER A 202 -17.69 39.52 0.94
N ALA A 203 -16.68 39.80 0.11
CA ALA A 203 -16.28 41.15 -0.19
C ALA A 203 -17.44 41.92 -0.93
N PRO A 204 -17.38 43.25 -1.06
CA PRO A 204 -18.34 44.00 -1.88
C PRO A 204 -18.38 43.46 -3.31
N LEU A 205 -19.56 43.04 -3.76
CA LEU A 205 -19.79 42.42 -5.05
C LEU A 205 -19.92 43.44 -6.16
N SER A 206 -19.23 43.26 -7.27
CA SER A 206 -19.37 44.06 -8.49
C SER A 206 -20.51 43.56 -9.39
N THR A 207 -20.80 42.26 -9.32
CA THR A 207 -21.86 41.60 -10.10
C THR A 207 -22.75 40.74 -9.19
N PRO A 208 -23.53 41.36 -8.29
CA PRO A 208 -24.32 40.63 -7.31
C PRO A 208 -25.31 39.64 -7.94
N GLY A 209 -25.88 39.94 -9.10
CA GLY A 209 -26.84 39.06 -9.77
C GLY A 209 -26.28 37.73 -10.31
N THR A 210 -24.95 37.59 -10.37
CA THR A 210 -24.29 36.33 -10.78
C THR A 210 -23.58 35.64 -9.61
N PHE A 211 -23.59 36.24 -8.43
CA PHE A 211 -22.94 35.66 -7.26
C PHE A 211 -23.79 34.56 -6.66
N VAL A 212 -23.16 33.38 -6.54
CA VAL A 212 -23.71 32.23 -5.84
C VAL A 212 -22.59 31.61 -5.01
N ALA A 213 -22.83 31.34 -3.74
CA ALA A 213 -21.94 30.59 -2.88
C ALA A 213 -22.66 29.34 -2.41
N ASP A 214 -22.09 28.16 -2.72
CA ASP A 214 -22.61 26.87 -2.25
C ASP A 214 -21.97 26.53 -0.90
N LEU A 215 -22.78 26.39 0.12
CA LEU A 215 -22.37 26.09 1.49
C LEU A 215 -22.88 24.72 1.90
N ALA A 216 -21.95 23.92 2.45
CA ALA A 216 -22.27 22.67 3.13
C ALA A 216 -21.66 22.71 4.52
N ALA A 217 -22.47 22.45 5.55
CA ALA A 217 -22.05 22.48 6.95
C ALA A 217 -22.67 21.32 7.72
N ASP A 218 -21.84 20.58 8.46
CA ASP A 218 -22.29 19.53 9.38
C ASP A 218 -21.97 19.87 10.83
N ARG A 219 -22.63 19.17 11.73
CA ARG A 219 -22.42 19.30 13.18
C ARG A 219 -21.91 17.96 13.76
N PRO A 220 -20.56 17.72 13.74
CA PRO A 220 -19.97 16.44 14.12
C PRO A 220 -20.30 16.01 15.55
N GLY A 221 -20.56 16.96 16.45
CA GLY A 221 -20.95 16.70 17.84
C GLY A 221 -22.34 16.08 18.01
N LEU A 222 -23.15 16.03 16.97
CA LEU A 222 -24.48 15.38 17.02
C LEU A 222 -24.49 13.94 16.55
N LEU A 223 -23.37 13.39 16.06
CA LEU A 223 -23.32 11.99 15.67
C LEU A 223 -23.65 11.08 16.86
N VAL A 224 -24.52 10.10 16.63
CA VAL A 224 -24.92 9.09 17.62
C VAL A 224 -24.41 7.73 17.23
N ASP A 225 -23.92 6.99 18.22
CA ASP A 225 -23.31 5.68 18.02
C ASP A 225 -24.39 4.60 17.83
N GLY A 226 -24.17 3.74 16.83
CA GLY A 226 -24.85 2.46 16.65
C GLY A 226 -23.82 1.36 16.68
N ARG A 227 -24.09 0.27 17.41
CA ARG A 227 -23.17 -0.85 17.57
C ARG A 227 -23.71 -2.10 16.90
N GLY A 228 -22.82 -2.83 16.25
CA GLY A 228 -23.08 -4.12 15.62
C GLY A 228 -21.84 -4.98 15.64
N SER A 229 -21.95 -6.18 15.11
CA SER A 229 -20.80 -7.06 14.87
C SER A 229 -21.03 -7.89 13.62
N VAL A 230 -19.95 -8.27 12.97
CA VAL A 230 -19.96 -9.10 11.76
C VAL A 230 -18.77 -10.07 11.78
N SER A 231 -18.98 -11.29 11.31
CA SER A 231 -17.90 -12.28 11.18
C SER A 231 -17.26 -12.16 9.80
N VAL A 232 -15.93 -11.96 9.76
CA VAL A 232 -15.13 -11.94 8.54
C VAL A 232 -14.10 -13.07 8.63
N GLY A 233 -14.32 -14.14 7.89
CA GLY A 233 -13.59 -15.38 8.09
C GLY A 233 -13.75 -15.90 9.53
N ALA A 234 -12.64 -16.14 10.22
CA ALA A 234 -12.64 -16.61 11.61
C ALA A 234 -12.73 -15.48 12.66
N GLN A 235 -12.72 -14.22 12.23
CA GLN A 235 -12.66 -13.06 13.13
C GLN A 235 -14.03 -12.39 13.28
N THR A 236 -14.33 -11.89 14.47
CA THR A 236 -15.50 -11.02 14.71
C THR A 236 -15.07 -9.57 14.76
N VAL A 237 -15.61 -8.77 13.87
CA VAL A 237 -15.37 -7.33 13.74
C VAL A 237 -16.52 -6.59 14.38
N MET A 238 -16.22 -5.72 15.33
CA MET A 238 -17.21 -4.81 15.94
C MET A 238 -17.43 -3.62 15.00
N LEU A 239 -18.67 -3.33 14.67
CA LEU A 239 -19.06 -2.15 13.90
C LEU A 239 -19.52 -1.06 14.86
N ASN A 240 -18.88 0.09 14.82
CA ASN A 240 -19.32 1.30 15.52
C ASN A 240 -19.74 2.34 14.48
N ILE A 241 -21.07 2.44 14.21
CA ILE A 241 -21.61 3.29 13.15
C ILE A 241 -22.09 4.60 13.78
N ARG A 242 -21.39 5.67 13.50
CA ARG A 242 -21.69 7.03 13.95
C ARG A 242 -22.44 7.78 12.87
N ALA A 243 -23.71 8.02 13.08
CA ALA A 243 -24.61 8.63 12.12
C ALA A 243 -25.35 9.83 12.72
N TRP A 244 -25.82 10.73 11.86
CA TRP A 244 -26.69 11.82 12.30
C TRP A 244 -28.05 11.29 12.80
N PRO A 245 -28.57 11.81 13.90
CA PRO A 245 -29.82 11.35 14.47
C PRO A 245 -31.06 11.60 13.56
N ASP A 246 -30.95 12.57 12.69
CA ASP A 246 -31.94 12.96 11.69
C ASP A 246 -31.79 12.28 10.32
N ASP A 247 -30.90 11.27 10.22
CA ASP A 247 -30.76 10.40 9.04
C ASP A 247 -30.76 8.91 9.40
N PRO A 248 -31.86 8.38 9.95
CA PRO A 248 -31.94 6.96 10.35
C PRO A 248 -31.85 5.99 9.15
N ASP A 249 -32.30 6.41 7.98
CA ASP A 249 -32.26 5.58 6.77
C ASP A 249 -30.83 5.36 6.27
N TRP A 250 -29.94 6.34 6.44
CA TRP A 250 -28.52 6.17 6.12
C TRP A 250 -27.90 5.09 7.01
N ARG A 251 -28.12 5.18 8.33
CA ARG A 251 -27.61 4.21 9.30
C ARG A 251 -28.08 2.80 8.99
N ALA A 252 -29.38 2.62 8.74
CA ALA A 252 -29.94 1.32 8.41
C ALA A 252 -29.34 0.73 7.13
N ARG A 253 -29.22 1.54 6.08
CA ARG A 253 -28.63 1.16 4.80
C ARG A 253 -27.15 0.76 4.93
N VAL A 254 -26.34 1.58 5.60
CA VAL A 254 -24.91 1.32 5.76
C VAL A 254 -24.68 0.09 6.63
N SER A 255 -25.45 -0.06 7.72
CA SER A 255 -25.38 -1.25 8.58
C SER A 255 -25.70 -2.53 7.81
N ASP A 256 -26.77 -2.54 7.00
CA ASP A 256 -27.15 -3.70 6.19
C ASP A 256 -26.08 -4.05 5.17
N VAL A 257 -25.59 -3.05 4.41
CA VAL A 257 -24.57 -3.28 3.37
C VAL A 257 -23.26 -3.78 3.99
N LEU A 258 -22.80 -3.22 5.10
CA LEU A 258 -21.55 -3.64 5.75
C LEU A 258 -21.67 -5.02 6.39
N THR A 259 -22.79 -5.32 7.06
CA THR A 259 -22.99 -6.63 7.70
C THR A 259 -22.95 -7.77 6.69
N ARG A 260 -23.51 -7.58 5.50
CA ARG A 260 -23.47 -8.55 4.41
C ARG A 260 -22.18 -8.43 3.58
N GLY A 261 -21.68 -7.22 3.38
CA GLY A 261 -20.59 -6.89 2.49
C GLY A 261 -19.22 -7.30 3.00
N LEU A 262 -18.91 -7.07 4.28
CA LEU A 262 -17.58 -7.40 4.81
C LEU A 262 -17.23 -8.90 4.69
N PRO A 263 -18.13 -9.85 5.00
CA PRO A 263 -17.86 -11.27 4.75
C PRO A 263 -17.68 -11.59 3.26
N ALA A 264 -18.48 -10.96 2.39
CA ALA A 264 -18.37 -11.16 0.94
C ALA A 264 -17.06 -10.62 0.38
N LEU A 265 -16.60 -9.45 0.82
CA LEU A 265 -15.30 -8.88 0.48
C LEU A 265 -14.15 -9.78 0.94
N GLY A 266 -14.16 -10.20 2.21
CA GLY A 266 -13.15 -11.11 2.73
C GLY A 266 -13.09 -12.43 1.96
N SER A 267 -14.25 -12.96 1.54
CA SER A 267 -14.33 -14.16 0.71
C SER A 267 -13.83 -13.93 -0.71
N ALA A 268 -14.10 -12.78 -1.32
CA ALA A 268 -13.62 -12.40 -2.64
C ALA A 268 -12.08 -12.26 -2.63
N ILE A 269 -11.53 -11.54 -1.66
CA ILE A 269 -10.09 -11.28 -1.54
C ILE A 269 -9.32 -12.53 -1.12
N GLY A 270 -9.94 -13.39 -0.31
CA GLY A 270 -9.32 -14.62 0.21
C GLY A 270 -8.40 -14.40 1.41
N VAL A 271 -8.42 -13.21 2.02
CA VAL A 271 -7.62 -12.84 3.19
C VAL A 271 -8.54 -12.48 4.34
N GLY A 272 -8.21 -12.92 5.54
CA GLY A 272 -8.92 -12.56 6.76
C GLY A 272 -8.88 -11.05 7.05
N TRP A 273 -9.56 -10.63 8.10
CA TRP A 273 -9.58 -9.22 8.51
C TRP A 273 -8.20 -8.76 8.99
N LEU A 274 -7.68 -7.66 8.42
CA LEU A 274 -6.32 -7.18 8.68
C LEU A 274 -6.24 -6.03 9.69
N ILE A 275 -7.38 -5.37 9.93
CA ILE A 275 -7.46 -4.20 10.82
C ILE A 275 -7.81 -4.67 12.24
N GLY A 276 -7.64 -3.81 13.23
CA GLY A 276 -8.03 -4.12 14.62
C GLY A 276 -9.48 -4.56 14.78
N PRO A 277 -9.90 -4.98 15.98
CA PRO A 277 -11.18 -5.66 16.22
C PRO A 277 -12.42 -4.78 15.99
N THR A 278 -12.24 -3.48 15.74
CA THR A 278 -13.34 -2.52 15.57
C THR A 278 -13.17 -1.77 14.25
N LEU A 279 -14.24 -1.69 13.47
CA LEU A 279 -14.37 -0.77 12.33
C LEU A 279 -15.25 0.41 12.76
N GLU A 280 -14.68 1.59 12.80
CA GLU A 280 -15.44 2.82 12.96
C GLU A 280 -15.99 3.28 11.61
N VAL A 281 -17.27 3.59 11.57
CA VAL A 281 -17.96 4.09 10.36
C VAL A 281 -18.61 5.40 10.71
N ARG A 282 -18.33 6.44 9.94
CA ARG A 282 -18.84 7.78 10.21
C ARG A 282 -19.56 8.35 9.00
N GLU A 283 -20.76 8.91 9.25
CA GLU A 283 -21.46 9.69 8.26
C GLU A 283 -20.81 11.06 8.06
N THR A 284 -20.63 11.47 6.80
CA THR A 284 -19.97 12.74 6.41
C THR A 284 -20.68 13.42 5.27
N ILE A 285 -20.34 14.69 5.03
CA ILE A 285 -20.84 15.45 3.86
C ILE A 285 -20.22 14.90 2.57
N SER A 286 -18.91 14.68 2.61
CA SER A 286 -18.13 14.09 1.49
C SER A 286 -17.01 13.27 2.08
N GLY A 287 -16.54 12.27 1.34
CA GLY A 287 -15.26 11.63 1.65
C GLY A 287 -14.17 12.69 1.60
N THR A 288 -13.28 12.70 2.60
CA THR A 288 -12.13 13.61 2.61
C THR A 288 -11.24 13.28 1.42
N ALA A 289 -11.20 14.19 0.45
CA ALA A 289 -10.19 14.12 -0.60
C ALA A 289 -8.84 14.41 0.06
N GLY A 290 -7.98 13.42 0.24
CA GLY A 290 -6.64 13.75 0.71
C GLY A 290 -5.73 12.67 1.19
N GLU A 291 -6.21 11.49 1.56
CA GLU A 291 -5.29 10.41 1.93
C GLU A 291 -5.56 9.15 1.10
N ALA A 292 -4.49 8.65 0.56
CA ALA A 292 -4.32 7.48 -0.29
C ALA A 292 -5.56 6.56 -0.40
N GLY A 293 -6.31 6.66 -1.47
CA GLY A 293 -7.15 5.58 -1.89
C GLY A 293 -8.54 5.86 -2.43
N THR A 294 -9.14 7.02 -2.26
CA THR A 294 -10.51 7.24 -2.76
C THR A 294 -10.65 8.54 -3.51
N GLY A 295 -10.11 8.57 -4.71
CA GLY A 295 -9.99 9.78 -5.52
C GLY A 295 -11.18 10.21 -6.33
N SER A 296 -12.41 9.73 -6.11
CA SER A 296 -13.56 10.36 -6.75
C SER A 296 -14.21 11.38 -5.83
N ALA A 297 -14.41 12.59 -6.32
CA ALA A 297 -15.18 13.60 -5.61
C ALA A 297 -16.57 13.03 -5.26
N GLY A 298 -16.80 12.74 -3.98
CA GLY A 298 -18.04 12.12 -3.47
C GLY A 298 -17.91 10.64 -3.05
N GLY A 299 -16.72 10.04 -3.09
CA GLY A 299 -16.46 8.69 -2.57
C GLY A 299 -16.28 8.65 -1.05
N GLY A 300 -16.40 7.47 -0.44
CA GLY A 300 -16.00 7.24 0.94
C GLY A 300 -14.46 7.27 1.07
N SER A 301 -13.94 7.46 2.29
CA SER A 301 -12.51 7.36 2.57
C SER A 301 -12.25 6.40 3.71
N PHE A 302 -11.13 5.70 3.67
CA PHE A 302 -10.70 4.79 4.72
C PHE A 302 -9.37 5.27 5.33
N ASP A 303 -9.37 5.46 6.65
CA ASP A 303 -8.19 5.79 7.44
C ASP A 303 -7.71 4.53 8.16
N ALA A 304 -6.67 3.92 7.61
CA ALA A 304 -6.12 2.66 8.13
C ALA A 304 -5.48 2.81 9.52
N ALA A 305 -4.97 4.01 9.86
CA ALA A 305 -4.27 4.23 11.12
C ALA A 305 -5.20 4.11 12.34
N VAL A 306 -6.49 4.45 12.15
CA VAL A 306 -7.51 4.39 13.20
C VAL A 306 -8.65 3.43 12.90
N GLY A 307 -8.60 2.72 11.77
CA GLY A 307 -9.64 1.79 11.35
C GLY A 307 -10.99 2.46 11.10
N ARG A 308 -11.00 3.65 10.46
CA ARG A 308 -12.21 4.45 10.26
C ARG A 308 -12.60 4.58 8.78
N LEU A 309 -13.85 4.33 8.51
CA LEU A 309 -14.50 4.48 7.23
C LEU A 309 -15.45 5.70 7.25
N ASP A 310 -15.10 6.74 6.53
CA ASP A 310 -15.93 7.93 6.35
C ASP A 310 -16.81 7.75 5.09
N ILE A 311 -18.11 7.71 5.27
CA ILE A 311 -19.09 7.45 4.20
C ILE A 311 -19.99 8.67 4.01
N PRO A 312 -20.08 9.21 2.79
CA PRO A 312 -20.97 10.29 2.47
C PRO A 312 -22.44 9.95 2.77
N TYR A 313 -23.20 10.94 3.21
CA TYR A 313 -24.66 10.82 3.46
C TYR A 313 -25.42 10.34 2.21
N THR A 314 -24.91 10.62 1.00
CA THR A 314 -25.48 10.20 -0.29
C THR A 314 -24.97 8.87 -0.82
N ALA A 315 -24.10 8.15 -0.04
CA ALA A 315 -23.45 6.95 -0.52
C ALA A 315 -24.45 5.85 -0.91
N ASP A 316 -24.24 5.31 -2.09
CA ASP A 316 -24.92 4.10 -2.54
C ASP A 316 -24.09 2.84 -2.15
N PRO A 317 -24.61 1.64 -2.36
CA PRO A 317 -23.90 0.41 -2.01
C PRO A 317 -22.51 0.26 -2.65
N THR A 318 -22.28 0.85 -3.83
CA THR A 318 -20.96 0.82 -4.48
C THR A 318 -19.93 1.56 -3.63
N ILE A 319 -20.27 2.77 -3.20
CA ILE A 319 -19.37 3.61 -2.39
C ILE A 319 -19.10 2.94 -1.04
N ILE A 320 -20.11 2.33 -0.43
CA ILE A 320 -19.99 1.65 0.87
C ILE A 320 -19.08 0.45 0.76
N LEU A 321 -19.30 -0.44 -0.23
CA LEU A 321 -18.48 -1.64 -0.42
C LEU A 321 -17.05 -1.31 -0.85
N HIS A 322 -16.88 -0.35 -1.76
CA HIS A 322 -15.56 0.06 -2.22
C HIS A 322 -14.74 0.68 -1.08
N GLY A 323 -15.34 1.60 -0.34
CA GLY A 323 -14.70 2.16 0.85
C GLY A 323 -14.34 1.10 1.89
N ALA A 324 -15.21 0.09 2.10
CA ALA A 324 -14.94 -1.02 2.99
C ALA A 324 -13.82 -1.95 2.48
N ALA A 325 -13.65 -2.10 1.15
CA ALA A 325 -12.57 -2.91 0.56
C ALA A 325 -11.18 -2.33 0.86
N HIS A 326 -11.08 -1.04 1.10
CA HIS A 326 -9.85 -0.41 1.55
C HIS A 326 -9.43 -0.81 2.98
N ALA A 327 -10.25 -1.54 3.73
CA ALA A 327 -9.79 -2.19 4.95
C ALA A 327 -8.71 -3.27 4.66
N TRP A 328 -8.67 -3.82 3.45
CA TRP A 328 -7.60 -4.69 2.97
C TRP A 328 -6.60 -3.93 2.11
N PHE A 329 -7.10 -3.22 1.08
CA PHE A 329 -6.25 -2.52 0.10
C PHE A 329 -5.96 -1.08 0.54
N ASN A 330 -5.10 -0.93 1.55
CA ASN A 330 -4.66 0.36 2.10
C ASN A 330 -3.13 0.43 2.17
N ALA A 331 -2.60 1.55 2.62
CA ALA A 331 -1.16 1.82 2.66
C ALA A 331 -0.34 0.86 3.55
N ALA A 332 -0.99 0.07 4.42
CA ALA A 332 -0.30 -0.95 5.19
C ALA A 332 -0.02 -2.22 4.35
N LEU A 333 -0.89 -2.55 3.39
CA LEU A 333 -0.74 -3.72 2.52
C LEU A 333 -0.13 -3.36 1.17
N VAL A 334 -0.52 -2.24 0.54
CA VAL A 334 -0.12 -1.87 -0.82
C VAL A 334 0.33 -0.42 -0.90
N SER A 335 1.40 -0.14 -1.66
CA SER A 335 1.96 1.20 -1.80
C SER A 335 1.45 1.93 -3.05
N ASP A 336 1.13 1.21 -4.12
CA ASP A 336 0.73 1.79 -5.38
C ASP A 336 -0.76 2.01 -5.47
N ARG A 337 -1.15 3.24 -5.84
CA ARG A 337 -2.55 3.64 -5.94
C ARG A 337 -3.38 2.75 -6.85
N TRP A 338 -2.85 2.40 -8.03
CA TRP A 338 -3.58 1.58 -8.98
C TRP A 338 -3.88 0.17 -8.44
N ILE A 339 -2.99 -0.37 -7.59
CA ILE A 339 -3.20 -1.65 -6.92
C ILE A 339 -4.35 -1.51 -5.91
N ALA A 340 -4.28 -0.50 -5.04
CA ALA A 340 -5.31 -0.25 -4.04
C ALA A 340 -6.69 -0.08 -4.67
N GLU A 341 -6.81 0.81 -5.66
CA GLU A 341 -8.08 1.15 -6.29
C GLU A 341 -8.61 0.04 -7.21
N GLY A 342 -7.72 -0.57 -8.00
CA GLY A 342 -8.10 -1.62 -8.94
C GLY A 342 -8.63 -2.87 -8.25
N PHE A 343 -7.95 -3.33 -7.20
CA PHE A 343 -8.36 -4.53 -6.47
C PHE A 343 -9.49 -4.26 -5.48
N ALA A 344 -9.59 -3.06 -4.90
CA ALA A 344 -10.79 -2.65 -4.15
C ALA A 344 -12.04 -2.63 -5.05
N ALA A 345 -11.93 -2.11 -6.27
CA ALA A 345 -13.04 -2.10 -7.24
C ALA A 345 -13.38 -3.52 -7.74
N LEU A 346 -12.38 -4.39 -7.95
CA LEU A 346 -12.60 -5.79 -8.31
C LEU A 346 -13.36 -6.53 -7.20
N ALA A 347 -12.87 -6.47 -5.98
CA ALA A 347 -13.51 -7.09 -4.82
C ALA A 347 -14.94 -6.57 -4.59
N THR A 348 -15.15 -5.26 -4.82
CA THR A 348 -16.49 -4.64 -4.76
C THR A 348 -17.43 -5.24 -5.81
N ALA A 349 -16.97 -5.44 -7.04
CA ALA A 349 -17.78 -6.04 -8.11
C ALA A 349 -18.14 -7.49 -7.79
N GLU A 350 -17.21 -8.27 -7.28
CA GLU A 350 -17.42 -9.67 -6.88
C GLU A 350 -18.38 -9.79 -5.68
N ALA A 351 -18.16 -8.99 -4.65
CA ALA A 351 -19.04 -8.94 -3.48
C ALA A 351 -20.44 -8.49 -3.88
N GLY A 352 -20.58 -7.48 -4.75
CA GLY A 352 -21.87 -7.05 -5.30
C GLY A 352 -22.58 -8.17 -6.03
N THR A 353 -21.86 -8.94 -6.85
CA THR A 353 -22.39 -10.10 -7.57
C THR A 353 -22.86 -11.18 -6.59
N ALA A 354 -22.04 -11.54 -5.61
CA ALA A 354 -22.36 -12.56 -4.61
C ALA A 354 -23.59 -12.20 -3.77
N LEU A 355 -23.78 -10.91 -3.48
CA LEU A 355 -24.89 -10.39 -2.68
C LEU A 355 -26.11 -10.01 -3.53
N SER A 356 -26.06 -10.09 -4.85
CA SER A 356 -27.06 -9.58 -5.78
C SER A 356 -27.36 -8.08 -5.56
N ILE A 357 -26.33 -7.32 -5.20
CA ILE A 357 -26.37 -5.86 -5.06
C ILE A 357 -25.84 -5.22 -6.35
N ALA A 358 -26.60 -4.29 -6.92
CA ALA A 358 -26.15 -3.53 -8.08
C ALA A 358 -25.02 -2.57 -7.67
N VAL A 359 -23.81 -2.81 -8.18
CA VAL A 359 -22.64 -1.95 -8.00
C VAL A 359 -22.22 -1.34 -9.33
N ARG A 360 -21.76 -0.12 -9.30
CA ARG A 360 -21.22 0.59 -10.47
C ARG A 360 -19.73 0.34 -10.58
N SER A 361 -19.27 0.07 -11.80
CA SER A 361 -17.85 -0.03 -12.10
C SER A 361 -17.38 1.19 -12.87
N PRO A 362 -16.15 1.69 -12.64
CA PRO A 362 -15.52 2.69 -13.50
C PRO A 362 -15.54 2.20 -14.96
N ALA A 363 -15.90 3.08 -15.88
CA ALA A 363 -16.04 2.74 -17.30
C ALA A 363 -14.93 3.39 -18.12
N MET A 364 -14.29 2.62 -18.99
CA MET A 364 -13.34 3.13 -19.97
C MET A 364 -14.10 3.88 -21.07
N THR A 365 -14.18 5.20 -20.96
CA THR A 365 -14.82 6.07 -21.95
C THR A 365 -13.80 6.56 -22.98
N VAL A 366 -14.29 7.09 -24.12
CA VAL A 366 -13.40 7.70 -25.13
C VAL A 366 -12.67 8.93 -24.55
N GLU A 367 -13.33 9.68 -23.67
CA GLU A 367 -12.73 10.81 -22.98
C GLU A 367 -11.62 10.35 -22.04
N ALA A 368 -11.86 9.30 -21.23
CA ALA A 368 -10.84 8.71 -20.37
C ALA A 368 -9.63 8.19 -21.16
N LEU A 369 -9.85 7.54 -22.32
CA LEU A 369 -8.74 7.10 -23.18
C LEU A 369 -7.88 8.24 -23.72
N GLY A 370 -8.43 9.45 -23.85
CA GLY A 370 -7.68 10.66 -24.21
C GLY A 370 -6.64 11.08 -23.16
N HIS A 371 -6.76 10.56 -21.94
CA HIS A 371 -5.88 10.80 -20.80
C HIS A 371 -5.09 9.56 -20.38
N SER A 372 -4.81 8.65 -21.33
CA SER A 372 -4.10 7.41 -21.02
C SER A 372 -2.66 7.65 -20.58
N ILE A 373 -2.31 7.06 -19.44
CA ILE A 373 -0.97 7.13 -18.82
C ILE A 373 -0.56 5.74 -18.30
N PRO A 374 0.72 5.47 -18.12
CA PRO A 374 1.15 4.33 -17.32
C PRO A 374 0.62 4.43 -15.89
N LEU A 375 0.07 3.36 -15.34
CA LEU A 375 -0.57 3.40 -14.02
C LEU A 375 0.39 3.78 -12.87
N ASN A 376 1.70 3.51 -13.02
CA ASN A 376 2.71 4.00 -12.08
C ASN A 376 2.92 5.54 -12.11
N ALA A 377 2.33 6.23 -13.08
CA ALA A 377 2.35 7.69 -13.15
C ALA A 377 1.05 8.34 -12.67
N TRP A 378 0.05 7.53 -12.29
CA TRP A 378 -1.27 8.03 -11.90
C TRP A 378 -1.24 8.70 -10.52
N ALA A 379 -1.49 10.03 -10.49
CA ALA A 379 -1.57 10.85 -9.28
C ALA A 379 -3.02 11.13 -8.87
N VAL A 380 -3.23 11.52 -7.62
CA VAL A 380 -4.56 11.85 -7.07
C VAL A 380 -5.03 13.21 -7.58
N GLY A 381 -6.32 13.31 -7.97
CA GLY A 381 -6.99 14.60 -8.27
C GLY A 381 -6.58 15.22 -9.61
N GLY A 382 -5.97 14.43 -10.49
CA GLY A 382 -5.58 14.87 -11.84
C GLY A 382 -6.67 14.69 -12.89
N PRO A 383 -6.45 15.20 -14.11
CA PRO A 383 -7.36 14.98 -15.24
C PRO A 383 -7.43 13.51 -15.67
N ASP A 384 -6.47 12.70 -15.21
CA ASP A 384 -6.30 11.30 -15.57
C ASP A 384 -7.07 10.35 -14.64
N ASP A 385 -7.80 10.87 -13.64
CA ASP A 385 -8.49 10.05 -12.65
C ASP A 385 -9.51 9.09 -13.28
N ASP A 386 -10.33 9.55 -14.23
CA ASP A 386 -11.33 8.70 -14.88
C ASP A 386 -10.68 7.55 -15.65
N PHE A 387 -9.53 7.79 -16.30
CA PHE A 387 -8.73 6.74 -16.92
C PHE A 387 -8.13 5.81 -15.87
N GLY A 388 -7.48 6.38 -14.86
CA GLY A 388 -6.77 5.64 -13.82
C GLY A 388 -7.66 4.61 -13.11
N TYR A 389 -8.86 5.01 -12.67
CA TYR A 389 -9.83 4.11 -12.05
C TYR A 389 -10.30 3.00 -13.00
N ALA A 390 -10.65 3.36 -14.24
CA ALA A 390 -11.13 2.38 -15.21
C ALA A 390 -10.02 1.41 -15.64
N ALA A 391 -8.81 1.90 -15.85
CA ALA A 391 -7.65 1.12 -16.23
C ALA A 391 -7.18 0.20 -15.10
N ALA A 392 -7.15 0.67 -13.85
CA ALA A 392 -6.77 -0.12 -12.70
C ALA A 392 -7.73 -1.30 -12.49
N LEU A 393 -9.04 -1.08 -12.56
CA LEU A 393 -10.03 -2.17 -12.51
C LEU A 393 -9.88 -3.14 -13.66
N GLN A 394 -9.68 -2.64 -14.89
CA GLN A 394 -9.52 -3.52 -16.06
C GLN A 394 -8.25 -4.36 -15.96
N LEU A 395 -7.15 -3.77 -15.46
CA LEU A 395 -5.91 -4.51 -15.23
C LEU A 395 -6.10 -5.57 -14.13
N ALA A 396 -6.76 -5.24 -13.02
CA ALA A 396 -7.04 -6.20 -11.95
C ALA A 396 -7.85 -7.40 -12.48
N ARG A 397 -8.86 -7.17 -13.31
CA ARG A 397 -9.62 -8.25 -14.00
C ARG A 397 -8.75 -9.08 -14.94
N ASN A 398 -7.87 -8.45 -15.70
CA ASN A 398 -6.95 -9.16 -16.60
C ASN A 398 -5.97 -10.02 -15.82
N ILE A 399 -5.49 -9.53 -14.69
CA ILE A 399 -4.62 -10.28 -13.77
C ILE A 399 -5.37 -11.48 -13.21
N GLU A 400 -6.57 -11.29 -12.68
CA GLU A 400 -7.40 -12.39 -12.15
C GLU A 400 -7.70 -13.44 -13.23
N ALA A 401 -8.16 -13.01 -14.40
CA ALA A 401 -8.46 -13.92 -15.51
C ALA A 401 -7.24 -14.74 -15.96
N ARG A 402 -6.03 -14.15 -15.88
CA ARG A 402 -4.80 -14.82 -16.27
C ARG A 402 -4.23 -15.67 -15.16
N ALA A 403 -4.18 -15.18 -13.90
CA ALA A 403 -3.65 -15.93 -12.77
C ALA A 403 -4.58 -17.07 -12.34
N GLY A 404 -5.87 -16.81 -12.37
CA GLY A 404 -6.90 -17.59 -11.71
C GLY A 404 -7.09 -17.16 -10.26
N ILE A 405 -8.33 -17.24 -9.78
CA ILE A 405 -8.71 -16.75 -8.45
C ILE A 405 -7.90 -17.39 -7.31
N THR A 406 -7.54 -18.68 -7.43
CA THR A 406 -6.78 -19.40 -6.41
C THR A 406 -5.37 -18.82 -6.24
N ALA A 407 -4.66 -18.61 -7.36
CA ALA A 407 -3.32 -18.03 -7.34
C ALA A 407 -3.32 -16.56 -6.89
N LEU A 408 -4.34 -15.80 -7.30
CA LEU A 408 -4.49 -14.41 -6.86
C LEU A 408 -4.72 -14.31 -5.35
N ARG A 409 -5.58 -15.16 -4.79
CA ARG A 409 -5.81 -15.21 -3.33
C ARG A 409 -4.57 -15.66 -2.56
N ALA A 410 -3.80 -16.62 -3.10
CA ALA A 410 -2.54 -17.03 -2.51
C ALA A 410 -1.52 -15.87 -2.50
N ALA A 411 -1.42 -15.11 -3.60
CA ALA A 411 -0.55 -13.93 -3.64
C ALA A 411 -0.96 -12.84 -2.61
N TRP A 412 -2.26 -12.63 -2.39
CA TRP A 412 -2.73 -11.71 -1.35
C TRP A 412 -2.52 -12.26 0.07
N ALA A 413 -2.63 -13.58 0.27
CA ALA A 413 -2.32 -14.21 1.54
C ALA A 413 -0.82 -14.06 1.88
N ASP A 414 0.06 -14.27 0.90
CA ASP A 414 1.50 -14.04 1.06
C ASP A 414 1.79 -12.55 1.38
N ALA A 415 1.18 -11.63 0.64
CA ALA A 415 1.30 -10.20 0.88
C ALA A 415 0.88 -9.82 2.31
N ALA A 416 -0.26 -10.33 2.77
CA ALA A 416 -0.78 -10.08 4.11
C ALA A 416 0.08 -10.70 5.23
N ALA A 417 0.72 -11.83 4.95
CA ALA A 417 1.67 -12.49 5.85
C ALA A 417 3.07 -11.85 5.82
N GLY A 418 3.32 -10.90 4.90
CA GLY A 418 4.64 -10.37 4.64
C GLY A 418 5.60 -11.37 4.00
N THR A 419 5.07 -12.43 3.39
CA THR A 419 5.87 -13.46 2.72
C THR A 419 6.34 -12.98 1.35
N PHE A 420 7.65 -13.05 1.10
CA PHE A 420 8.22 -12.67 -0.19
C PHE A 420 8.02 -13.73 -1.27
N ALA A 421 8.20 -13.34 -2.53
CA ALA A 421 8.46 -14.26 -3.63
C ALA A 421 9.83 -14.96 -3.46
N TYR A 422 10.09 -15.94 -4.31
CA TYR A 422 11.36 -16.72 -4.32
C TYR A 422 11.63 -17.44 -2.99
N GLN A 423 10.60 -18.03 -2.38
CA GLN A 423 10.77 -18.86 -1.19
C GLN A 423 11.57 -20.13 -1.53
N PRO A 424 12.35 -20.67 -0.58
CA PRO A 424 13.02 -21.95 -0.76
C PRO A 424 11.99 -23.07 -0.97
N THR A 425 12.28 -23.99 -1.91
CA THR A 425 11.38 -25.09 -2.28
C THR A 425 11.39 -26.26 -1.32
N ASP A 426 12.48 -26.42 -0.56
CA ASP A 426 12.63 -27.48 0.45
C ASP A 426 12.89 -26.86 1.84
N PRO A 427 12.43 -27.52 2.92
CA PRO A 427 12.82 -27.09 4.25
C PRO A 427 14.34 -27.16 4.36
N LEU A 428 14.94 -26.05 4.72
CA LEU A 428 16.38 -25.93 4.96
C LEU A 428 16.86 -27.01 5.94
N VAL A 429 18.11 -27.44 5.77
CA VAL A 429 18.77 -28.42 6.63
C VAL A 429 18.47 -28.15 8.12
N GLU A 430 18.27 -29.22 8.88
CA GLU A 430 18.00 -29.19 10.32
C GLU A 430 18.98 -28.24 11.03
N GLY A 431 18.47 -27.10 11.55
CA GLY A 431 19.27 -26.05 12.20
C GLY A 431 19.22 -24.68 11.50
N SER A 432 18.65 -24.54 10.32
CA SER A 432 18.40 -23.21 9.73
C SER A 432 17.14 -22.60 10.34
N VAL A 433 17.32 -21.43 10.91
CA VAL A 433 16.24 -20.64 11.50
C VAL A 433 15.37 -20.10 10.35
N ASP A 434 14.10 -20.44 10.38
CA ASP A 434 13.01 -19.89 9.59
C ASP A 434 12.67 -20.54 8.25
N THR A 435 11.50 -21.14 8.29
CA THR A 435 10.88 -21.81 7.15
C THR A 435 10.24 -20.86 6.14
N GLN A 436 10.00 -19.59 6.50
CA GLN A 436 9.46 -18.56 5.59
C GLN A 436 10.20 -17.25 5.76
N GLU A 437 10.72 -16.73 4.66
CA GLU A 437 11.38 -15.44 4.64
C GLU A 437 10.34 -14.34 4.53
N GLN A 438 10.24 -13.55 5.59
CA GLN A 438 9.32 -12.42 5.70
C GLN A 438 10.06 -11.10 5.49
N GLY A 439 9.34 -10.12 4.97
CA GLY A 439 9.79 -8.75 4.78
C GLY A 439 8.86 -7.74 5.40
N ALA A 440 9.39 -6.57 5.63
CA ALA A 440 8.63 -5.44 6.12
C ALA A 440 8.33 -4.48 4.96
N GLY A 441 7.07 -4.12 4.80
CA GLY A 441 6.65 -3.07 3.90
C GLY A 441 5.46 -3.44 3.02
N PRO A 442 4.75 -2.43 2.52
CA PRO A 442 3.62 -2.64 1.62
C PRO A 442 4.08 -3.13 0.26
N VAL A 443 3.23 -3.93 -0.39
CA VAL A 443 3.45 -4.47 -1.73
C VAL A 443 3.40 -3.33 -2.75
N ASP A 444 4.48 -3.17 -3.50
CA ASP A 444 4.55 -2.33 -4.71
C ASP A 444 4.27 -3.15 -5.97
N TRP A 445 4.28 -2.51 -7.12
CA TRP A 445 4.04 -3.15 -8.42
C TRP A 445 5.05 -4.24 -8.77
N ARG A 446 6.27 -4.19 -8.23
CA ARG A 446 7.34 -5.17 -8.44
C ARG A 446 7.08 -6.42 -7.63
N THR A 447 6.84 -6.22 -6.34
CA THR A 447 6.51 -7.29 -5.40
C THR A 447 5.23 -8.01 -5.83
N LEU A 448 4.20 -7.26 -6.27
CA LEU A 448 2.96 -7.85 -6.79
C LEU A 448 3.21 -8.72 -8.02
N LEU A 449 4.04 -8.26 -8.96
CA LEU A 449 4.43 -9.04 -10.15
C LEU A 449 5.10 -10.35 -9.76
N ASP A 450 6.05 -10.29 -8.83
CA ASP A 450 6.79 -11.47 -8.39
C ASP A 450 5.90 -12.47 -7.65
N LEU A 451 5.00 -12.00 -6.77
CA LEU A 451 4.06 -12.85 -6.04
C LEU A 451 3.07 -13.54 -6.98
N ILE A 452 2.45 -12.79 -7.90
CA ILE A 452 1.45 -13.36 -8.83
C ILE A 452 2.09 -14.36 -9.78
N GLU A 453 3.28 -14.08 -10.30
CA GLU A 453 4.00 -15.01 -11.15
C GLU A 453 4.49 -16.24 -10.38
N GLY A 454 4.91 -16.07 -9.14
CA GLY A 454 5.28 -17.18 -8.25
C GLY A 454 4.12 -18.12 -7.98
N GLN A 455 2.94 -17.56 -7.64
CA GLN A 455 1.75 -18.36 -7.32
C GLN A 455 1.04 -18.96 -8.54
N SER A 456 1.08 -18.29 -9.69
CA SER A 456 0.37 -18.76 -10.89
C SER A 456 1.22 -19.58 -11.86
N GLY A 457 2.55 -19.47 -11.79
CA GLY A 457 3.46 -20.03 -12.78
C GLY A 457 3.33 -19.41 -14.17
N ARG A 458 2.69 -18.24 -14.32
CA ARG A 458 2.40 -17.57 -15.59
C ARG A 458 3.07 -16.21 -15.65
N SER A 459 3.62 -15.81 -16.81
CA SER A 459 4.22 -14.47 -16.99
C SER A 459 3.15 -13.39 -17.14
N PHE A 460 3.39 -12.23 -16.55
CA PHE A 460 2.57 -11.03 -16.63
C PHE A 460 3.31 -9.84 -17.25
N ASP A 461 4.54 -10.00 -17.75
CA ASP A 461 5.35 -8.93 -18.32
C ASP A 461 4.61 -8.12 -19.38
N GLY A 462 3.86 -8.79 -20.27
CA GLY A 462 3.08 -8.11 -21.30
C GLY A 462 2.00 -7.17 -20.73
N LEU A 463 1.34 -7.56 -19.63
CA LEU A 463 0.38 -6.69 -18.95
C LEU A 463 1.06 -5.53 -18.27
N TRP A 464 2.19 -5.77 -17.59
CA TRP A 464 2.96 -4.70 -16.94
C TRP A 464 3.48 -3.69 -17.93
N ARG A 465 4.04 -4.12 -19.06
CA ARG A 465 4.50 -3.22 -20.14
C ARG A 465 3.37 -2.40 -20.72
N ALA A 466 2.20 -2.99 -20.89
CA ALA A 466 1.07 -2.32 -21.52
C ALA A 466 0.35 -1.31 -20.61
N TRP A 467 0.32 -1.54 -19.30
CA TRP A 467 -0.54 -0.81 -18.38
C TRP A 467 0.18 -0.09 -17.24
N VAL A 468 1.30 -0.65 -16.74
CA VAL A 468 1.87 -0.26 -15.45
C VAL A 468 3.10 0.61 -15.60
N VAL A 469 4.12 0.10 -16.32
CA VAL A 469 5.45 0.68 -16.27
C VAL A 469 5.60 1.90 -17.15
N ARG A 470 6.38 2.86 -16.67
CA ARG A 470 6.84 3.99 -17.47
C ARG A 470 7.86 3.51 -18.52
N PRO A 471 8.05 4.23 -19.62
CA PRO A 471 9.09 3.88 -20.61
C PRO A 471 10.49 3.75 -20.00
N SER A 472 10.81 4.53 -18.96
CA SER A 472 12.07 4.45 -18.22
C SER A 472 12.27 3.12 -17.47
N ASP A 473 11.18 2.46 -17.09
CA ASP A 473 11.20 1.28 -16.24
C ASP A 473 11.13 -0.02 -17.07
N ALA A 474 10.92 0.10 -18.38
CA ALA A 474 10.74 -1.06 -19.28
C ALA A 474 11.98 -1.97 -19.33
N ALA A 475 13.19 -1.39 -19.26
CA ALA A 475 14.44 -2.14 -19.24
C ALA A 475 14.60 -3.03 -17.99
N LEU A 476 13.97 -2.65 -16.86
CA LEU A 476 13.97 -3.47 -15.66
C LEU A 476 13.21 -4.79 -15.85
N LEU A 477 12.13 -4.76 -16.66
CA LEU A 477 11.39 -5.98 -16.99
C LEU A 477 12.19 -6.94 -17.86
N ASP A 478 13.03 -6.43 -18.79
CA ASP A 478 13.93 -7.25 -19.60
C ASP A 478 14.98 -7.93 -18.72
N ALA A 479 15.67 -7.15 -17.88
CA ALA A 479 16.65 -7.67 -16.94
C ALA A 479 16.04 -8.70 -15.97
N ARG A 480 14.79 -8.48 -15.55
CA ARG A 480 14.05 -9.43 -14.71
C ARG A 480 13.82 -10.77 -15.39
N VAL A 481 13.41 -10.76 -16.67
CA VAL A 481 13.18 -12.00 -17.45
C VAL A 481 14.45 -12.85 -17.48
N ASP A 482 15.61 -12.22 -17.82
CA ASP A 482 16.88 -12.90 -17.92
C ASP A 482 17.36 -13.44 -16.55
N ALA A 483 17.29 -12.62 -15.50
CA ALA A 483 17.68 -13.03 -14.16
C ALA A 483 16.79 -14.18 -13.61
N ARG A 484 15.49 -14.17 -13.87
CA ARG A 484 14.58 -15.26 -13.47
C ARG A 484 14.83 -16.55 -14.24
N ALA A 485 15.16 -16.46 -15.51
CA ALA A 485 15.52 -17.64 -16.30
C ALA A 485 16.81 -18.28 -15.75
N LEU A 486 17.82 -17.46 -15.45
CA LEU A 486 19.05 -17.92 -14.82
C LEU A 486 18.80 -18.51 -13.42
N TYR A 487 17.97 -17.84 -12.60
CA TYR A 487 17.57 -18.34 -11.28
C TYR A 487 16.92 -19.74 -11.37
N ALA A 488 15.96 -19.92 -12.28
CA ALA A 488 15.29 -21.20 -12.46
C ALA A 488 16.27 -22.31 -12.87
N ALA A 489 17.18 -22.02 -13.79
CA ALA A 489 18.23 -22.96 -14.23
C ALA A 489 19.19 -23.32 -13.06
N THR A 490 19.54 -22.31 -12.25
CA THR A 490 20.45 -22.53 -11.10
C THR A 490 19.75 -23.33 -9.99
N VAL A 491 18.45 -23.10 -9.74
CA VAL A 491 17.66 -23.92 -8.80
C VAL A 491 17.64 -25.39 -9.23
N GLU A 492 17.39 -25.66 -10.50
CA GLU A 492 17.39 -27.01 -11.06
C GLU A 492 18.77 -27.67 -10.93
N ALA A 493 19.84 -26.96 -11.27
CA ALA A 493 21.21 -27.46 -11.19
C ALA A 493 21.67 -27.67 -9.71
N ALA A 494 21.23 -26.82 -8.80
CA ALA A 494 21.59 -26.91 -7.40
C ALA A 494 20.94 -28.10 -6.69
N ALA A 495 19.78 -28.57 -7.17
CA ALA A 495 18.99 -29.59 -6.48
C ALA A 495 19.85 -30.78 -6.00
N PRO A 496 19.64 -31.29 -4.78
CA PRO A 496 18.64 -30.90 -3.79
C PRO A 496 19.07 -29.75 -2.84
N TRP A 497 20.10 -29.00 -3.17
CA TRP A 497 20.57 -27.87 -2.38
C TRP A 497 19.67 -26.63 -2.62
N VAL A 498 19.51 -25.82 -1.58
CA VAL A 498 18.74 -24.58 -1.63
C VAL A 498 19.68 -23.40 -1.92
N LEU A 499 19.29 -22.52 -2.84
CA LEU A 499 20.11 -21.34 -3.16
C LEU A 499 20.24 -20.38 -1.95
N PRO A 500 21.36 -19.66 -1.81
CA PRO A 500 21.58 -18.71 -0.73
C PRO A 500 20.50 -17.62 -0.67
N ARG A 501 20.23 -17.09 0.53
CA ARG A 501 19.29 -16.01 0.74
C ARG A 501 19.69 -14.72 0.00
N SER A 502 21.00 -14.44 -0.11
CA SER A 502 21.50 -13.22 -0.78
C SER A 502 21.00 -13.09 -2.21
N VAL A 503 21.00 -14.18 -2.97
CA VAL A 503 20.48 -14.21 -4.36
C VAL A 503 18.98 -13.93 -4.38
N ARG A 504 18.22 -14.56 -3.47
CA ARG A 504 16.77 -14.35 -3.39
C ARG A 504 16.43 -12.90 -3.00
N ASP A 505 17.21 -12.32 -2.07
CA ASP A 505 17.04 -10.92 -1.67
C ASP A 505 17.41 -9.95 -2.79
N ALA A 506 18.45 -10.24 -3.58
CA ALA A 506 18.79 -9.44 -4.76
C ALA A 506 17.67 -9.47 -5.82
N LEU A 507 17.06 -10.63 -6.06
CA LEU A 507 15.90 -10.75 -6.97
C LEU A 507 14.69 -9.98 -6.45
N ARG A 508 14.35 -10.11 -5.16
CA ARG A 508 13.22 -9.42 -4.50
C ARG A 508 13.34 -7.90 -4.55
N THR A 509 14.56 -7.41 -4.42
CA THR A 509 14.88 -5.97 -4.48
C THR A 509 15.16 -5.47 -5.89
N TRP A 510 14.98 -6.32 -6.89
CA TRP A 510 15.19 -6.02 -8.30
C TRP A 510 16.61 -5.54 -8.64
N GLN A 511 17.60 -6.05 -7.92
CA GLN A 511 19.04 -5.85 -8.17
C GLN A 511 19.55 -6.95 -9.12
N PHE A 512 19.04 -6.96 -10.35
CA PHE A 512 19.24 -8.07 -11.28
C PHE A 512 20.70 -8.24 -11.73
N ASP A 513 21.47 -7.16 -11.80
CA ASP A 513 22.91 -7.25 -12.10
C ASP A 513 23.64 -8.01 -10.98
N THR A 514 23.34 -7.69 -9.71
CA THR A 514 23.90 -8.40 -8.54
C THR A 514 23.45 -9.86 -8.52
N ALA A 515 22.15 -10.11 -8.70
CA ALA A 515 21.60 -11.47 -8.74
C ALA A 515 22.26 -12.31 -9.85
N THR A 516 22.46 -11.74 -11.04
CA THR A 516 23.07 -12.43 -12.18
C THR A 516 24.50 -12.84 -11.89
N VAL A 517 25.31 -11.94 -11.30
CA VAL A 517 26.69 -12.25 -10.93
C VAL A 517 26.72 -13.37 -9.87
N GLU A 518 25.93 -13.23 -8.81
CA GLU A 518 25.87 -14.26 -7.76
C GLU A 518 25.40 -15.63 -8.29
N LEU A 519 24.42 -15.65 -9.21
CA LEU A 519 23.94 -16.88 -9.85
C LEU A 519 25.01 -17.54 -10.71
N GLN A 520 25.80 -16.77 -11.44
CA GLN A 520 26.92 -17.28 -12.24
C GLN A 520 28.02 -17.88 -11.36
N ASP A 521 28.35 -17.20 -10.26
CA ASP A 521 29.31 -17.73 -9.28
C ASP A 521 28.80 -19.00 -8.63
N LEU A 522 27.52 -19.09 -8.31
CA LEU A 522 26.89 -20.31 -7.77
C LEU A 522 26.93 -21.47 -8.76
N MET A 523 26.70 -21.23 -10.04
CA MET A 523 26.85 -22.27 -11.07
C MET A 523 28.25 -22.85 -11.07
N SER A 524 29.29 -22.02 -10.90
CA SER A 524 30.68 -22.45 -10.78
C SER A 524 30.89 -23.34 -9.53
N VAL A 525 30.27 -23.01 -8.40
CA VAL A 525 30.32 -23.85 -7.18
C VAL A 525 29.60 -25.18 -7.37
N ILE A 526 28.46 -25.17 -8.08
CA ILE A 526 27.72 -26.39 -8.41
C ILE A 526 28.54 -27.34 -9.29
N ASP A 527 29.25 -26.81 -10.31
CA ASP A 527 30.16 -27.59 -11.15
C ASP A 527 31.33 -28.17 -10.33
N GLN A 528 31.87 -27.39 -9.40
CA GLN A 528 32.89 -27.86 -8.46
C GLN A 528 32.38 -28.97 -7.54
N ARG A 529 31.13 -28.86 -7.03
CA ARG A 529 30.48 -29.89 -6.21
C ARG A 529 30.54 -31.28 -6.86
N GLU A 530 30.24 -31.34 -8.17
CA GLU A 530 30.32 -32.62 -8.90
C GLU A 530 31.74 -33.15 -9.00
N SER A 531 32.73 -32.28 -9.19
CA SER A 531 34.14 -32.62 -9.22
C SER A 531 34.60 -33.15 -7.85
N ILE A 532 34.28 -32.41 -6.79
CA ILE A 532 34.56 -32.76 -5.41
C ILE A 532 33.96 -34.15 -5.05
N THR A 533 32.68 -34.35 -5.40
CA THR A 533 31.97 -35.60 -5.14
C THR A 533 32.65 -36.78 -5.82
N ARG A 534 33.07 -36.62 -7.09
CA ARG A 534 33.79 -37.66 -7.83
C ARG A 534 35.17 -37.94 -7.25
N ALA A 535 35.94 -36.89 -6.92
CA ALA A 535 37.26 -37.01 -6.32
C ALA A 535 37.21 -37.63 -4.93
N ALA A 536 36.26 -37.22 -4.10
CA ALA A 536 36.05 -37.82 -2.77
C ALA A 536 35.72 -39.32 -2.87
N ALA A 537 34.79 -39.68 -3.78
CA ALA A 537 34.44 -41.09 -3.99
C ALA A 537 35.65 -41.94 -4.45
N ALA A 538 36.49 -41.40 -5.36
CA ALA A 538 37.72 -42.06 -5.81
C ALA A 538 38.74 -42.26 -4.67
N ALA A 539 38.79 -41.34 -3.72
CA ALA A 539 39.62 -41.40 -2.53
C ALA A 539 39.01 -42.24 -1.37
N GLY A 540 37.77 -42.73 -1.57
CA GLY A 540 37.03 -43.46 -0.52
C GLY A 540 36.59 -42.55 0.63
N LEU A 541 36.38 -41.26 0.36
CA LEU A 541 35.82 -40.28 1.27
C LEU A 541 34.32 -40.19 1.06
N SER A 542 33.56 -39.94 2.12
CA SER A 542 32.15 -39.61 2.02
C SER A 542 32.00 -38.15 1.59
N PRO A 543 31.00 -37.78 0.76
CA PRO A 543 30.77 -36.39 0.38
C PRO A 543 30.60 -35.49 1.63
N PRO A 544 31.30 -34.36 1.71
CA PRO A 544 31.25 -33.49 2.88
C PRO A 544 29.92 -32.78 2.98
N THR A 545 29.48 -32.51 4.21
CA THR A 545 28.30 -31.69 4.47
C THR A 545 28.66 -30.21 4.61
N ALA A 546 29.93 -29.86 4.78
CA ALA A 546 30.41 -28.52 5.04
C ALA A 546 30.12 -27.58 3.89
N LEU A 547 30.46 -27.92 2.65
CA LEU A 547 30.19 -27.12 1.46
C LEU A 547 28.69 -26.83 1.31
N ARG A 548 27.84 -27.83 1.51
CA ARG A 548 26.39 -27.65 1.46
C ARG A 548 25.93 -26.64 2.52
N HIS A 549 26.41 -26.77 3.74
CA HIS A 549 26.04 -25.88 4.84
C HIS A 549 26.44 -24.42 4.59
N VAL A 550 27.63 -24.20 4.04
CA VAL A 550 28.10 -22.88 3.65
C VAL A 550 27.31 -22.33 2.45
N PHE A 551 27.02 -23.17 1.46
CA PHE A 551 26.25 -22.81 0.27
C PHE A 551 24.82 -22.35 0.61
N GLU A 552 24.12 -23.12 1.45
CA GLU A 552 22.74 -22.82 1.87
C GLU A 552 22.67 -21.73 2.96
N GLY A 553 23.80 -21.40 3.58
CA GLY A 553 23.90 -20.50 4.72
C GLY A 553 23.89 -19.02 4.35
N THR A 554 24.18 -18.19 5.36
CA THR A 554 24.17 -16.70 5.23
C THR A 554 25.53 -16.09 4.89
N ALA A 555 26.59 -16.92 4.78
CA ALA A 555 27.96 -16.47 4.54
C ALA A 555 28.20 -15.92 3.13
N GLY A 556 27.27 -16.16 2.21
CA GLY A 556 27.31 -15.66 0.83
C GLY A 556 28.10 -16.55 -0.14
N VAL A 557 27.95 -16.25 -1.43
CA VAL A 557 28.48 -17.04 -2.55
C VAL A 557 30.00 -17.17 -2.50
N GLY A 558 30.71 -16.10 -2.16
CA GLY A 558 32.18 -16.11 -2.05
C GLY A 558 32.70 -17.07 -0.99
N ALA A 559 31.98 -17.26 0.12
CA ALA A 559 32.34 -18.24 1.15
C ALA A 559 32.16 -19.67 0.63
N ALA A 560 31.08 -19.95 -0.09
CA ALA A 560 30.85 -21.26 -0.69
C ALA A 560 31.92 -21.62 -1.74
N ALA A 561 32.33 -20.66 -2.55
CA ALA A 561 33.42 -20.83 -3.50
C ALA A 561 34.77 -21.12 -2.82
N ALA A 562 35.07 -20.41 -1.72
CA ALA A 562 36.30 -20.64 -0.95
C ALA A 562 36.29 -22.04 -0.29
N GLU A 563 35.14 -22.45 0.26
CA GLU A 563 34.97 -23.78 0.85
C GLU A 563 35.17 -24.88 -0.18
N ALA A 564 34.59 -24.75 -1.38
CA ALA A 564 34.76 -25.73 -2.46
C ALA A 564 36.24 -25.91 -2.85
N VAL A 565 37.00 -24.79 -2.93
CA VAL A 565 38.45 -24.84 -3.19
C VAL A 565 39.19 -25.55 -2.05
N THR A 566 38.82 -25.28 -0.82
CA THR A 566 39.45 -25.90 0.37
C THR A 566 39.16 -27.40 0.43
N GLU A 567 37.92 -27.81 0.22
CA GLU A 567 37.56 -29.23 0.18
C GLU A 567 38.29 -29.99 -0.91
N GLN A 568 38.36 -29.44 -2.13
CA GLN A 568 39.12 -30.06 -3.21
C GLN A 568 40.61 -30.22 -2.88
N ALA A 569 41.21 -29.18 -2.28
CA ALA A 569 42.63 -29.22 -1.88
C ALA A 569 42.89 -30.31 -0.81
N VAL A 570 41.95 -30.49 0.14
CA VAL A 570 42.05 -31.54 1.15
C VAL A 570 41.92 -32.93 0.53
N ILE A 571 41.01 -33.12 -0.43
CA ILE A 571 40.86 -34.39 -1.16
C ILE A 571 42.15 -34.69 -1.94
N ASP A 572 42.74 -33.72 -2.56
CA ASP A 572 43.99 -33.90 -3.31
C ASP A 572 45.16 -34.32 -2.38
N VAL A 573 45.31 -33.63 -1.23
CA VAL A 573 46.28 -34.02 -0.19
C VAL A 573 46.02 -35.41 0.32
N PHE A 574 44.76 -35.79 0.64
CA PHE A 574 44.42 -37.12 1.10
C PHE A 574 44.71 -38.18 0.02
N SER A 575 44.40 -37.91 -1.24
CA SER A 575 44.68 -38.79 -2.37
C SER A 575 46.19 -39.02 -2.55
N ASP A 576 47.01 -37.95 -2.45
CA ASP A 576 48.47 -38.04 -2.49
C ASP A 576 49.03 -38.85 -1.32
N VAL A 577 48.41 -38.78 -0.15
CA VAL A 577 48.77 -39.58 1.00
C VAL A 577 48.47 -41.04 0.73
N LEU A 578 47.28 -41.37 0.23
CA LEU A 578 46.93 -42.76 -0.11
C LEU A 578 47.84 -43.34 -1.19
N ALA A 579 48.22 -42.54 -2.19
CA ALA A 579 49.15 -42.97 -3.24
C ALA A 579 50.57 -43.30 -2.68
N ALA A 580 50.91 -42.76 -1.51
CA ALA A 580 52.18 -43.00 -0.84
C ALA A 580 52.13 -44.25 0.08
N GLU A 581 50.97 -44.90 0.21
CA GLU A 581 50.82 -46.12 0.98
C GLU A 581 51.66 -47.26 0.39
N PRO A 582 52.54 -47.94 1.14
CA PRO A 582 53.34 -49.09 0.64
C PRO A 582 52.43 -50.25 0.26
N THR A 583 52.21 -50.49 -1.05
CA THR A 583 51.38 -51.59 -1.59
C THR A 583 52.05 -52.96 -1.56
N ASP A 584 53.40 -53.00 -1.63
CA ASP A 584 54.22 -54.24 -1.51
C ASP A 584 55.46 -53.95 -0.66
N PRO A 585 55.29 -53.83 0.67
CA PRO A 585 56.35 -53.37 1.55
C PRO A 585 57.43 -54.42 1.69
N SER A 586 58.72 -54.03 1.50
CA SER A 586 59.86 -54.87 1.80
C SER A 586 59.86 -55.38 3.25
N LEU A 587 60.57 -56.42 3.55
CA LEU A 587 60.69 -56.94 4.91
C LEU A 587 61.11 -55.88 5.91
N VAL A 588 61.97 -54.91 5.48
CA VAL A 588 62.43 -53.82 6.34
C VAL A 588 61.27 -52.89 6.68
N ILE A 589 60.49 -52.47 5.69
CA ILE A 589 59.32 -51.64 5.87
C ILE A 589 58.28 -52.35 6.75
N THR A 590 58.02 -53.62 6.47
CA THR A 590 57.06 -54.43 7.24
C THR A 590 57.43 -54.45 8.74
N ILE A 591 58.74 -54.67 9.05
CA ILE A 591 59.21 -54.57 10.42
C ILE A 591 59.13 -53.20 11.03
N GLY A 592 59.31 -52.18 10.20
CA GLY A 592 59.16 -50.79 10.62
C GLY A 592 57.72 -50.43 11.00
N LEU A 593 56.74 -50.97 10.30
CA LEU A 593 55.31 -50.77 10.53
C LEU A 593 54.77 -51.59 11.72
N LEU A 594 55.49 -52.62 12.26
CA LEU A 594 55.01 -53.41 13.39
C LEU A 594 54.72 -52.50 14.61
N GLY A 595 53.46 -52.54 15.08
CA GLY A 595 53.04 -51.82 16.28
C GLY A 595 52.72 -50.31 16.00
N THR A 596 52.66 -49.89 14.75
CA THR A 596 52.07 -48.63 14.34
C THR A 596 50.67 -48.91 13.79
N ASP A 597 49.77 -47.89 13.86
CA ASP A 597 48.40 -48.00 13.37
C ASP A 597 48.09 -46.85 12.42
N SER A 598 48.81 -46.81 11.31
CA SER A 598 48.59 -45.81 10.25
C SER A 598 47.21 -45.94 9.61
N GLN A 599 46.58 -47.10 9.67
CA GLN A 599 45.21 -47.31 9.20
C GLN A 599 44.17 -46.62 10.10
N ALA A 600 44.41 -46.58 11.42
CA ALA A 600 43.56 -45.80 12.34
C ALA A 600 43.59 -44.31 12.00
N ASP A 601 44.77 -43.78 11.63
CA ASP A 601 44.88 -42.38 11.16
C ASP A 601 44.14 -42.13 9.85
N ILE A 602 44.18 -43.09 8.89
CA ILE A 602 43.39 -43.01 7.65
C ILE A 602 41.88 -43.06 7.92
N VAL A 603 41.43 -43.92 8.85
CA VAL A 603 40.03 -43.98 9.27
C VAL A 603 39.61 -42.64 9.94
N ALA A 604 40.43 -42.14 10.87
CA ALA A 604 40.20 -40.90 11.54
C ALA A 604 40.14 -39.71 10.53
N ALA A 605 41.01 -39.69 9.52
CA ALA A 605 40.95 -38.71 8.45
C ALA A 605 39.63 -38.78 7.66
N ARG A 606 39.13 -39.99 7.35
CA ARG A 606 37.83 -40.15 6.67
C ARG A 606 36.65 -39.70 7.52
N GLU A 607 36.69 -40.01 8.82
CA GLU A 607 35.65 -39.55 9.77
C GLU A 607 35.67 -38.03 9.93
N ALA A 608 36.85 -37.42 10.04
CA ALA A 608 37.02 -35.99 10.11
C ALA A 608 36.51 -35.29 8.85
N PHE A 609 36.80 -35.81 7.67
CA PHE A 609 36.28 -35.28 6.40
C PHE A 609 34.76 -35.37 6.33
N ALA A 610 34.18 -36.51 6.68
CA ALA A 610 32.74 -36.65 6.71
C ALA A 610 32.06 -35.72 7.72
N ALA A 611 32.74 -35.37 8.81
CA ALA A 611 32.29 -34.36 9.77
C ALA A 611 32.51 -32.91 9.34
N GLY A 612 33.23 -32.67 8.22
CA GLY A 612 33.58 -31.34 7.74
C GLY A 612 34.79 -30.71 8.46
N ASP A 613 35.55 -31.49 9.26
CA ASP A 613 36.77 -30.99 9.88
C ASP A 613 37.97 -31.22 8.95
N LEU A 614 38.16 -30.24 8.04
CA LEU A 614 39.16 -30.29 6.98
C LEU A 614 40.61 -30.27 7.53
N ASP A 615 40.85 -29.52 8.60
CA ASP A 615 42.17 -29.44 9.26
C ASP A 615 42.55 -30.74 9.94
N ALA A 616 41.62 -31.37 10.67
CA ALA A 616 41.83 -32.69 11.26
C ALA A 616 42.04 -33.75 10.18
N THR A 617 41.33 -33.69 9.06
CA THR A 617 41.52 -34.60 7.92
C THR A 617 42.95 -34.56 7.43
N VAL A 618 43.48 -33.37 7.14
CA VAL A 618 44.88 -33.21 6.69
C VAL A 618 45.86 -33.66 7.75
N SER A 619 45.61 -33.34 9.02
CA SER A 619 46.49 -33.73 10.13
C SER A 619 46.60 -35.23 10.26
N HIS A 620 45.47 -35.96 10.28
CA HIS A 620 45.47 -37.42 10.36
C HIS A 620 46.07 -38.06 9.12
N ALA A 621 45.75 -37.57 7.91
CA ALA A 621 46.35 -38.07 6.69
C ALA A 621 47.88 -37.94 6.69
N GLN A 622 48.40 -36.78 7.11
CA GLN A 622 49.85 -36.54 7.21
C GLN A 622 50.49 -37.39 8.31
N ALA A 623 49.81 -37.70 9.40
CA ALA A 623 50.31 -38.62 10.42
C ALA A 623 50.52 -40.02 9.86
N ALA A 624 49.53 -40.55 9.11
CA ALA A 624 49.68 -41.83 8.41
C ALA A 624 50.89 -41.79 7.43
N ARG A 625 51.01 -40.76 6.64
CA ARG A 625 52.13 -40.59 5.70
C ARG A 625 53.47 -40.55 6.42
N ALA A 626 53.58 -39.89 7.55
CA ALA A 626 54.82 -39.81 8.34
C ALA A 626 55.25 -41.19 8.86
N VAL A 627 54.25 -42.03 9.30
CA VAL A 627 54.49 -43.40 9.68
C VAL A 627 55.05 -44.17 8.50
N TRP A 628 54.45 -44.11 7.32
CA TRP A 628 54.91 -44.81 6.13
C TRP A 628 56.31 -44.35 5.67
N ALA A 629 56.55 -43.03 5.62
CA ALA A 629 57.81 -42.44 5.22
C ALA A 629 58.98 -42.83 6.15
N SER A 630 58.70 -43.01 7.44
CA SER A 630 59.71 -43.40 8.43
C SER A 630 59.89 -44.91 8.59
N ALA A 631 59.04 -45.71 7.95
CA ALA A 631 58.96 -47.18 8.19
C ALA A 631 60.28 -47.90 7.80
N GLU A 632 60.97 -47.51 6.73
CA GLU A 632 62.21 -48.09 6.31
C GLU A 632 63.33 -47.83 7.35
N ASP A 633 63.48 -46.60 7.79
CA ASP A 633 64.45 -46.19 8.79
C ASP A 633 64.21 -46.86 10.15
N VAL A 634 62.93 -46.92 10.56
CA VAL A 634 62.52 -47.57 11.82
C VAL A 634 62.76 -49.08 11.74
N GLY A 635 62.42 -49.69 10.61
CA GLY A 635 62.63 -51.09 10.37
C GLY A 635 64.11 -51.45 10.35
N GLY A 636 64.95 -50.66 9.66
CA GLY A 636 66.40 -50.80 9.67
C GLY A 636 67.00 -50.78 11.10
N ARG A 637 66.55 -49.73 11.88
CA ARG A 637 66.99 -49.63 13.27
C ARG A 637 66.51 -50.81 14.12
N ARG A 638 65.30 -51.34 13.95
CA ARG A 638 64.75 -52.51 14.67
C ARG A 638 65.50 -53.79 14.30
N ILE A 639 65.80 -53.96 13.01
CA ILE A 639 66.58 -55.12 12.55
C ILE A 639 67.97 -55.07 13.16
N ILE A 640 68.68 -53.95 13.11
CA ILE A 640 70.01 -53.78 13.70
C ILE A 640 69.95 -54.02 15.20
N SER A 641 69.00 -53.45 15.90
CA SER A 641 68.83 -53.61 17.32
C SER A 641 68.50 -55.04 17.69
N GLY A 642 67.62 -55.69 16.93
CA GLY A 642 67.28 -57.13 17.09
C GLY A 642 68.46 -58.03 16.82
N ALA A 643 69.26 -57.80 15.78
CA ALA A 643 70.46 -58.49 15.46
C ALA A 643 71.53 -58.35 16.57
N THR A 644 71.67 -57.09 17.06
CA THR A 644 72.60 -56.80 18.16
C THR A 644 72.18 -57.51 19.44
N LEU A 645 70.88 -57.54 19.77
CA LEU A 645 70.34 -58.27 20.92
C LEU A 645 70.54 -59.80 20.75
N ALA A 646 70.21 -60.34 19.59
CA ALA A 646 70.42 -61.78 19.29
C ALA A 646 71.90 -62.14 19.41
N PHE A 647 72.81 -61.29 18.82
CA PHE A 647 74.24 -61.52 19.00
C PHE A 647 74.68 -61.46 20.47
N ALA A 648 74.21 -60.50 21.23
CA ALA A 648 74.47 -60.39 22.64
C ALA A 648 73.98 -61.66 23.43
N VAL A 649 72.80 -62.17 23.09
CA VAL A 649 72.23 -63.40 23.68
C VAL A 649 73.10 -64.58 23.27
N VAL A 650 73.53 -64.70 22.01
CA VAL A 650 74.46 -65.80 21.57
C VAL A 650 75.76 -65.67 22.28
N VAL A 651 76.38 -64.52 22.39
CA VAL A 651 77.61 -64.31 23.17
C VAL A 651 77.41 -64.68 24.66
N LEU A 652 76.30 -64.27 25.25
CA LEU A 652 75.97 -64.63 26.65
C LEU A 652 75.82 -66.09 26.80
N LEU A 653 75.13 -66.78 25.92
CA LEU A 653 74.98 -68.29 25.93
C LEU A 653 76.34 -68.95 25.74
N TRP A 654 77.16 -68.41 24.79
CA TRP A 654 78.54 -68.93 24.57
C TRP A 654 79.38 -68.75 25.82
N LEU A 655 79.32 -67.56 26.46
CA LEU A 655 80.03 -67.35 27.74
C LEU A 655 79.57 -68.27 28.86
N LEU A 656 78.23 -68.53 28.98
CA LEU A 656 77.66 -69.42 29.93
C LEU A 656 78.10 -70.89 29.71
N VAL A 657 78.17 -71.32 28.46
CA VAL A 657 78.66 -72.63 28.06
C VAL A 657 80.17 -72.79 28.36
N HIS A 658 80.94 -71.74 28.07
CA HIS A 658 82.40 -71.79 28.33
C HIS A 658 82.71 -71.64 29.81
N ARG A 659 81.96 -70.89 30.60
CA ARG A 659 82.09 -70.87 32.05
C ARG A 659 81.88 -72.24 32.68
N ARG A 660 81.01 -73.09 32.12
CA ARG A 660 80.80 -74.51 32.60
C ARG A 660 81.91 -75.47 32.24
N ARG A 661 82.86 -75.12 31.35
CA ARG A 661 84.04 -75.92 30.97
C ARG A 661 85.35 -75.53 31.63
N ALA A 662 85.39 -74.62 32.55
CA ALA A 662 86.58 -74.24 33.28
C ALA A 662 86.94 -75.34 34.34
N PRO A 663 88.17 -75.92 34.28
CA PRO A 663 88.57 -76.98 35.23
C PRO A 663 88.70 -76.42 36.65
N LYS A 664 88.24 -77.18 37.63
CA LYS A 664 88.40 -76.88 39.09
C LYS A 664 89.88 -76.90 39.43
N ARG A 665 90.62 -75.82 39.60
CA ARG A 665 91.96 -75.78 40.20
C ARG A 665 91.83 -76.12 41.67
N LYS A 666 92.50 -77.29 42.09
CA LYS A 666 92.71 -77.70 43.43
C LYS A 666 93.61 -76.65 44.14
N ILE A 667 93.15 -76.01 45.18
CA ILE A 667 93.94 -75.20 46.09
C ILE A 667 94.59 -76.15 47.10
N VAL A 668 95.90 -76.32 46.97
CA VAL A 668 96.73 -76.97 48.06
C VAL A 668 96.99 -75.94 49.12
N ARG A 669 96.50 -76.15 50.34
CA ARG A 669 96.83 -75.40 51.51
C ARG A 669 98.26 -75.74 51.98
N HIS A 670 99.18 -74.78 52.06
CA HIS A 670 100.39 -74.85 52.84
C HIS A 670 100.17 -73.97 54.11
N ALA A 671 100.27 -74.71 55.25
CA ALA A 671 100.33 -74.08 56.53
C ALA A 671 101.74 -73.66 56.80
N HIS A 672 102.04 -72.44 57.17
CA HIS A 672 103.25 -72.13 57.88
C HIS A 672 102.91 -71.30 59.13
N ARG A 673 103.34 -71.87 60.24
CA ARG A 673 103.39 -71.37 61.56
C ARG A 673 104.67 -70.48 61.68
N LEU A 674 104.60 -69.46 62.43
CA LEU A 674 105.58 -68.94 63.36
C LEU A 674 105.16 -67.53 63.79
N GLU A 675 104.83 -67.39 65.03
CA GLU A 675 105.57 -66.87 66.16
C GLU A 675 106.29 -65.54 65.91
N GLU A 676 105.91 -64.55 66.48
CA GLU A 676 105.99 -63.73 67.69
C GLU A 676 104.95 -62.61 67.70
#